data_e465a00a153ee1c8a6befd815ea0acc7
#
_entry.id   e465a00a153ee1c8a6befd815ea0acc7
#
_cell.length_a   1.000
_cell.length_b   1.000
_cell.length_c   1.000
_cell.angle_alpha   90.00
_cell.angle_beta   90.00
_cell.angle_gamma   90.00
#
_symmetry.space_group_name_H-M   'P 1'
#
loop_
_entity.id
_entity.type
_entity.pdbx_description
1 polymer ?
#
loop_
_entity_poly.entity_id
_entity_poly.type
_entity_poly.pdbx_seq_one_letter_code
_entity_poly.pdbx_strand_id
1 'polypeptide(L)'
;MKSTQRKSGATALKQPVVVEPRAYTRLNHFFERYQDAFFYLSIALAVLMSICMFDTKVSLSGDDCDYILSADAFWHHFTFPGFRGPLYPIILSPFIGLFGMNLIVLKSLSAVFILLSLWLTYKSFKGIIPAAVLMPSLLLASVCSFIFFYASYTYSEPLFMLTQALFVYFFSKFFLRVDNATYTLKHDWKKYLILGAFALAMGLTRSIGYAAVGAVALYFIVKGQWKNLLYTLVAVAVVFLAFQLFKKVVWPASGSAYDIRNYLAKDYYNLNGGMEDLPGFWIRLRDNSLVYLSAFLCQMLGVVRETPSNWFMPSVPRTIIIYVFYFVGIAIVARRNAPLLFTGIYVGVLNFVSFVVLQNIWAQDRLIMIYYPLILIFLLGALYFALNTKRSRRFFFVYPVVLLILFGGTLNNTRLRVGRTLPVLQQNLLLGDPLYGFTPDWQNFIKASQWIAKNAEKDAMIVSRKPSMSMVYTGRNFTGLPASLTVPADTLLYLKGDTSLVSVVADASHGAMSGEVLRYIITPIERLTLGGKEVPVACVYTYPRQDLPLVLQEMEQQGVAYTLDLDDVVAQCRKIDVRIYDPDMMLRFLHEHKINYLLLAQLRIDPTRNTGQYINNIHRYAWFISAKYPGCFETVKTFGTSEPCEILKLVQ
;
A
#
# COMPACT_ATOMS: atom_id res chain seq x y z
N MET A 1 -40.92 8.34 53.70
CA MET A 1 -39.48 8.45 53.36
C MET A 1 -39.35 9.13 52.02
N LYS A 2 -38.95 10.43 51.99
CA LYS A 2 -38.79 11.25 50.77
C LYS A 2 -37.42 10.94 50.14
N SER A 3 -37.41 10.42 48.91
CA SER A 3 -36.20 10.22 48.14
C SER A 3 -35.70 11.55 47.59
N THR A 4 -34.58 12.01 48.09
CA THR A 4 -33.84 13.17 47.59
C THR A 4 -33.12 12.82 46.30
N GLN A 5 -33.71 13.18 45.15
CA GLN A 5 -33.00 13.19 43.88
C GLN A 5 -31.89 14.26 43.92
N ARG A 6 -30.65 13.82 44.06
CA ARG A 6 -29.48 14.65 43.81
C ARG A 6 -29.37 14.92 42.31
N LYS A 7 -29.82 16.06 41.82
CA LYS A 7 -29.47 16.59 40.51
C LYS A 7 -27.98 16.87 40.50
N SER A 8 -27.20 16.02 39.79
CA SER A 8 -25.82 16.32 39.45
C SER A 8 -25.82 17.46 38.42
N GLY A 9 -25.62 18.68 38.88
CA GLY A 9 -25.41 19.82 38.01
C GLY A 9 -24.03 19.68 37.32
N ALA A 10 -24.04 19.20 36.07
CA ALA A 10 -22.91 19.40 35.20
C ALA A 10 -22.79 20.89 34.91
N THR A 11 -21.89 21.57 35.58
CA THR A 11 -21.55 22.97 35.32
C THR A 11 -20.89 23.01 33.94
N ALA A 12 -21.66 23.36 32.92
CA ALA A 12 -21.12 23.70 31.60
C ALA A 12 -20.09 24.82 31.81
N LEU A 13 -18.82 24.52 31.69
CA LEU A 13 -17.79 25.54 31.65
C LEU A 13 -18.09 26.44 30.46
N LYS A 14 -18.57 27.66 30.76
CA LYS A 14 -18.70 28.73 29.75
C LYS A 14 -17.28 28.91 29.16
N GLN A 15 -17.07 28.39 27.97
CA GLN A 15 -15.90 28.75 27.19
C GLN A 15 -15.84 30.28 27.15
N PRO A 16 -14.66 30.91 27.34
CA PRO A 16 -14.54 32.34 27.24
C PRO A 16 -15.12 32.75 25.89
N VAL A 17 -16.13 33.58 25.89
CA VAL A 17 -16.77 34.13 24.67
C VAL A 17 -15.67 34.95 23.96
N VAL A 18 -14.93 34.28 23.08
CA VAL A 18 -14.02 34.97 22.18
C VAL A 18 -14.91 35.71 21.21
N VAL A 19 -15.02 37.03 21.37
CA VAL A 19 -15.74 37.89 20.44
C VAL A 19 -15.04 37.79 19.10
N GLU A 20 -15.57 36.94 18.22
CA GLU A 20 -15.04 36.77 16.88
C GLU A 20 -15.22 38.09 16.08
N PRO A 21 -14.25 38.45 15.24
CA PRO A 21 -14.37 39.57 14.33
C PRO A 21 -15.58 39.36 13.40
N ARG A 22 -16.33 40.43 13.12
CA ARG A 22 -17.55 40.37 12.26
C ARG A 22 -17.35 39.61 10.94
N ALA A 23 -16.19 39.74 10.33
CA ALA A 23 -15.87 39.05 9.06
C ALA A 23 -15.78 37.51 9.23
N TYR A 24 -15.15 37.01 10.30
CA TYR A 24 -15.13 35.58 10.61
C TYR A 24 -16.50 35.06 10.98
N THR A 25 -17.25 35.82 11.79
CA THR A 25 -18.62 35.48 12.14
C THR A 25 -19.53 35.42 10.90
N ARG A 26 -19.38 36.36 9.95
CA ARG A 26 -20.14 36.36 8.69
C ARG A 26 -19.79 35.18 7.82
N LEU A 27 -18.49 34.86 7.67
CA LEU A 27 -18.02 33.71 6.89
C LEU A 27 -18.50 32.39 7.49
N ASN A 28 -18.34 32.22 8.80
CA ASN A 28 -18.81 31.02 9.48
C ASN A 28 -20.33 30.87 9.38
N HIS A 29 -21.08 31.95 9.61
CA HIS A 29 -22.53 31.96 9.49
C HIS A 29 -23.02 31.67 8.08
N PHE A 30 -22.31 32.14 7.05
CA PHE A 30 -22.60 31.76 5.67
C PHE A 30 -22.50 30.27 5.46
N PHE A 31 -21.39 29.64 5.87
CA PHE A 31 -21.22 28.19 5.75
C PHE A 31 -22.16 27.39 6.64
N GLU A 32 -22.51 27.89 7.83
CA GLU A 32 -23.53 27.29 8.71
C GLU A 32 -24.92 27.30 8.09
N ARG A 33 -25.33 28.44 7.54
CA ARG A 33 -26.63 28.59 6.89
C ARG A 33 -26.83 27.64 5.73
N TYR A 34 -25.79 27.40 4.95
CA TYR A 34 -25.82 26.54 3.75
C TYR A 34 -25.12 25.21 3.98
N GLN A 35 -24.92 24.80 5.23
CA GLN A 35 -24.09 23.64 5.57
C GLN A 35 -24.55 22.35 4.89
N ASP A 36 -25.84 22.07 4.89
CA ASP A 36 -26.39 20.86 4.28
C ASP A 36 -26.30 20.93 2.73
N ALA A 37 -26.50 22.11 2.14
CA ALA A 37 -26.32 22.30 0.69
C ALA A 37 -24.87 22.05 0.25
N PHE A 38 -23.90 22.59 0.98
CA PHE A 38 -22.47 22.32 0.73
C PHE A 38 -22.10 20.86 0.95
N PHE A 39 -22.71 20.22 1.94
CA PHE A 39 -22.51 18.78 2.15
C PHE A 39 -23.05 17.96 0.96
N TYR A 40 -24.29 18.20 0.53
CA TYR A 40 -24.83 17.48 -0.64
C TYR A 40 -24.06 17.78 -1.92
N LEU A 41 -23.60 19.02 -2.10
CA LEU A 41 -22.69 19.37 -3.20
C LEU A 41 -21.38 18.55 -3.13
N SER A 42 -20.79 18.43 -1.93
CA SER A 42 -19.59 17.62 -1.73
C SER A 42 -19.81 16.15 -2.12
N ILE A 43 -20.95 15.57 -1.71
CA ILE A 43 -21.28 14.17 -2.08
C ILE A 43 -21.54 14.06 -3.59
N ALA A 44 -22.26 14.99 -4.21
CA ALA A 44 -22.51 14.99 -5.65
C ALA A 44 -21.20 15.09 -6.44
N LEU A 45 -20.27 15.97 -6.03
CA LEU A 45 -18.95 16.09 -6.62
C LEU A 45 -18.13 14.79 -6.43
N ALA A 46 -18.20 14.17 -5.26
CA ALA A 46 -17.52 12.91 -4.99
C ALA A 46 -18.06 11.75 -5.84
N VAL A 47 -19.38 11.70 -6.08
CA VAL A 47 -19.99 10.74 -7.02
C VAL A 47 -19.51 10.99 -8.44
N LEU A 48 -19.54 12.25 -8.89
CA LEU A 48 -19.06 12.64 -10.22
C LEU A 48 -17.58 12.25 -10.41
N MET A 49 -16.75 12.54 -9.40
CA MET A 49 -15.33 12.18 -9.43
C MET A 49 -15.12 10.67 -9.44
N SER A 50 -15.91 9.91 -8.69
CA SER A 50 -15.86 8.44 -8.71
C SER A 50 -16.14 7.88 -10.11
N ILE A 51 -17.07 8.49 -10.84
CA ILE A 51 -17.38 8.11 -12.23
C ILE A 51 -16.25 8.52 -13.17
N CYS A 52 -15.82 9.80 -13.14
CA CYS A 52 -14.79 10.31 -14.04
C CYS A 52 -13.41 9.64 -13.90
N MET A 53 -13.13 9.11 -12.71
CA MET A 53 -11.86 8.44 -12.37
C MET A 53 -11.96 6.92 -12.40
N PHE A 54 -13.12 6.34 -12.78
CA PHE A 54 -13.33 4.90 -12.74
C PHE A 54 -12.45 4.18 -13.77
N ASP A 55 -11.79 3.09 -13.34
CA ASP A 55 -11.02 2.20 -14.20
C ASP A 55 -11.62 0.78 -14.15
N THR A 56 -11.96 0.22 -15.29
CA THR A 56 -12.57 -1.11 -15.41
C THR A 56 -11.56 -2.26 -15.29
N LYS A 57 -10.25 -1.94 -15.32
CA LYS A 57 -9.15 -2.91 -15.34
C LYS A 57 -8.55 -3.11 -13.95
N VAL A 58 -7.91 -4.25 -13.72
CA VAL A 58 -7.06 -4.44 -12.52
C VAL A 58 -5.78 -3.60 -12.59
N SER A 59 -5.16 -3.37 -11.45
CA SER A 59 -3.88 -2.66 -11.40
C SER A 59 -2.72 -3.51 -11.92
N LEU A 60 -1.72 -2.88 -12.54
CA LEU A 60 -0.51 -3.59 -12.99
C LEU A 60 0.31 -4.13 -11.82
N SER A 61 0.21 -3.56 -10.62
CA SER A 61 0.85 -4.07 -9.41
C SER A 61 0.28 -5.43 -8.97
N GLY A 62 -1.02 -5.67 -9.20
CA GLY A 62 -1.69 -6.93 -8.90
C GLY A 62 -2.24 -7.04 -7.47
N ASP A 63 -2.03 -6.06 -6.61
CA ASP A 63 -2.55 -6.08 -5.23
C ASP A 63 -4.08 -6.29 -5.17
N ASP A 64 -4.83 -5.71 -6.11
CA ASP A 64 -6.28 -5.88 -6.22
C ASP A 64 -6.67 -7.32 -6.57
N CYS A 65 -5.89 -7.99 -7.44
CA CYS A 65 -6.12 -9.40 -7.74
C CYS A 65 -5.95 -10.28 -6.49
N ASP A 66 -4.93 -10.03 -5.69
CA ASP A 66 -4.68 -10.79 -4.48
C ASP A 66 -5.79 -10.61 -3.44
N TYR A 67 -6.36 -9.39 -3.31
CA TYR A 67 -7.56 -9.17 -2.49
C TYR A 67 -8.78 -9.91 -3.00
N ILE A 68 -9.02 -9.89 -4.33
CA ILE A 68 -10.16 -10.58 -4.97
C ILE A 68 -10.04 -12.09 -4.75
N LEU A 69 -8.88 -12.68 -5.01
CA LEU A 69 -8.66 -14.12 -4.82
C LEU A 69 -8.72 -14.54 -3.36
N SER A 70 -8.23 -13.69 -2.43
CA SER A 70 -8.39 -13.95 -1.00
C SER A 70 -9.85 -13.93 -0.55
N ALA A 71 -10.66 -13.07 -1.15
CA ALA A 71 -12.10 -13.00 -0.89
C ALA A 71 -12.84 -14.20 -1.49
N ASP A 72 -12.44 -14.65 -2.67
CA ASP A 72 -12.94 -15.87 -3.31
C ASP A 72 -12.63 -17.12 -2.48
N ALA A 73 -11.40 -17.27 -2.02
CA ALA A 73 -11.00 -18.36 -1.14
C ALA A 73 -11.73 -18.32 0.21
N PHE A 74 -12.03 -17.14 0.75
CA PHE A 74 -12.84 -17.01 1.96
C PHE A 74 -14.30 -17.44 1.71
N TRP A 75 -14.89 -17.04 0.61
CA TRP A 75 -16.28 -17.40 0.27
C TRP A 75 -16.46 -18.89 0.03
N HIS A 76 -15.60 -19.50 -0.78
CA HIS A 76 -15.77 -20.89 -1.20
C HIS A 76 -15.17 -21.92 -0.23
N HIS A 77 -14.09 -21.56 0.46
CA HIS A 77 -13.32 -22.49 1.29
C HIS A 77 -13.20 -22.04 2.74
N PHE A 78 -13.81 -20.92 3.13
CA PHE A 78 -13.71 -20.32 4.46
C PHE A 78 -12.25 -20.17 4.95
N THR A 79 -11.33 -19.93 4.01
CA THR A 79 -9.92 -19.75 4.29
C THR A 79 -9.65 -18.34 4.81
N PHE A 80 -9.04 -18.22 6.00
CA PHE A 80 -8.74 -16.90 6.56
C PHE A 80 -7.75 -16.15 5.67
N PRO A 81 -8.07 -14.90 5.24
CA PRO A 81 -7.19 -14.14 4.35
C PRO A 81 -5.83 -13.86 4.97
N GLY A 82 -4.76 -14.32 4.34
CA GLY A 82 -3.37 -14.14 4.77
C GLY A 82 -2.67 -12.93 4.15
N PHE A 83 -3.21 -12.40 3.05
CA PHE A 83 -2.63 -11.25 2.35
C PHE A 83 -3.03 -9.94 3.01
N ARG A 84 -2.04 -9.21 3.54
CA ARG A 84 -2.23 -7.90 4.21
C ARG A 84 -3.39 -7.90 5.22
N GLY A 85 -4.31 -6.91 5.19
CA GLY A 85 -5.43 -6.83 6.13
C GLY A 85 -6.58 -7.77 5.80
N PRO A 86 -6.97 -8.70 6.67
CA PRO A 86 -7.99 -9.72 6.40
C PRO A 86 -9.41 -9.15 6.27
N LEU A 87 -9.71 -8.00 6.88
CA LEU A 87 -11.08 -7.48 6.91
C LEU A 87 -11.60 -7.09 5.52
N TYR A 88 -10.73 -6.56 4.64
CA TYR A 88 -11.15 -6.16 3.31
C TYR A 88 -11.60 -7.35 2.44
N PRO A 89 -10.83 -8.44 2.29
CA PRO A 89 -11.31 -9.63 1.59
C PRO A 89 -12.58 -10.24 2.22
N ILE A 90 -12.69 -10.26 3.55
CA ILE A 90 -13.90 -10.78 4.23
C ILE A 90 -15.14 -9.97 3.83
N ILE A 91 -15.05 -8.63 3.80
CA ILE A 91 -16.16 -7.77 3.37
C ILE A 91 -16.45 -7.93 1.87
N LEU A 92 -15.43 -8.19 1.06
CA LEU A 92 -15.57 -8.38 -0.37
C LEU A 92 -16.22 -9.72 -0.73
N SER A 93 -16.02 -10.76 0.10
CA SER A 93 -16.40 -12.14 -0.19
C SER A 93 -17.89 -12.36 -0.52
N PRO A 94 -18.90 -11.75 0.16
CA PRO A 94 -20.30 -11.92 -0.20
C PRO A 94 -20.61 -11.38 -1.60
N PHE A 95 -19.91 -10.33 -2.04
CA PHE A 95 -20.11 -9.77 -3.37
C PHE A 95 -19.50 -10.66 -4.46
N ILE A 96 -18.40 -11.35 -4.15
CA ILE A 96 -17.86 -12.39 -5.03
C ILE A 96 -18.81 -13.56 -5.12
N GLY A 97 -19.41 -14.00 -4.02
CA GLY A 97 -20.40 -15.06 -4.01
C GLY A 97 -21.65 -14.74 -4.84
N LEU A 98 -22.07 -13.47 -4.86
CA LEU A 98 -23.27 -13.02 -5.58
C LEU A 98 -23.00 -12.66 -7.05
N PHE A 99 -21.86 -12.07 -7.36
CA PHE A 99 -21.58 -11.46 -8.66
C PHE A 99 -20.33 -12.03 -9.35
N GLY A 100 -19.68 -13.04 -8.75
CA GLY A 100 -18.40 -13.56 -9.22
C GLY A 100 -17.30 -12.51 -9.18
N MET A 101 -16.28 -12.68 -10.00
CA MET A 101 -15.16 -11.73 -10.11
C MET A 101 -15.50 -10.52 -11.01
N ASN A 102 -16.72 -9.97 -10.88
CA ASN A 102 -17.14 -8.79 -11.63
C ASN A 102 -16.43 -7.54 -11.13
N LEU A 103 -15.40 -7.09 -11.85
CA LEU A 103 -14.56 -5.96 -11.47
C LEU A 103 -15.34 -4.65 -11.28
N ILE A 104 -16.40 -4.41 -12.07
CA ILE A 104 -17.20 -3.19 -11.94
C ILE A 104 -17.90 -3.15 -10.60
N VAL A 105 -18.54 -4.25 -10.18
CA VAL A 105 -19.22 -4.35 -8.88
C VAL A 105 -18.22 -4.21 -7.74
N LEU A 106 -17.11 -4.98 -7.77
CA LEU A 106 -16.13 -5.00 -6.70
C LEU A 106 -15.46 -3.63 -6.50
N LYS A 107 -15.15 -2.93 -7.59
CA LYS A 107 -14.56 -1.58 -7.54
C LYS A 107 -15.56 -0.52 -7.11
N SER A 108 -16.84 -0.65 -7.48
CA SER A 108 -17.89 0.26 -7.03
C SER A 108 -18.04 0.29 -5.51
N LEU A 109 -17.75 -0.82 -4.82
CA LEU A 109 -17.72 -0.85 -3.35
C LEU A 109 -16.66 0.10 -2.78
N SER A 110 -15.50 0.24 -3.42
CA SER A 110 -14.47 1.18 -2.99
C SER A 110 -14.97 2.63 -3.05
N ALA A 111 -15.71 2.99 -4.10
CA ALA A 111 -16.35 4.30 -4.20
C ALA A 111 -17.39 4.50 -3.08
N VAL A 112 -18.23 3.49 -2.81
CA VAL A 112 -19.22 3.54 -1.72
C VAL A 112 -18.52 3.74 -0.36
N PHE A 113 -17.44 3.06 -0.08
CA PHE A 113 -16.67 3.24 1.17
C PHE A 113 -16.15 4.67 1.33
N ILE A 114 -15.66 5.29 0.26
CA ILE A 114 -15.21 6.69 0.30
C ILE A 114 -16.38 7.64 0.54
N LEU A 115 -17.51 7.47 -0.16
CA LEU A 115 -18.70 8.31 0.05
C LEU A 115 -19.21 8.23 1.49
N LEU A 116 -19.28 7.02 2.05
CA LEU A 116 -19.65 6.80 3.45
C LEU A 116 -18.64 7.42 4.41
N SER A 117 -17.33 7.37 4.08
CA SER A 117 -16.29 7.99 4.92
C SER A 117 -16.43 9.52 4.97
N LEU A 118 -16.74 10.16 3.85
CA LEU A 118 -17.00 11.61 3.79
C LEU A 118 -18.27 11.98 4.57
N TRP A 119 -19.33 11.18 4.44
CA TRP A 119 -20.57 11.38 5.20
C TRP A 119 -20.33 11.26 6.73
N LEU A 120 -19.60 10.23 7.16
CA LEU A 120 -19.25 10.05 8.57
C LEU A 120 -18.33 11.15 9.08
N THR A 121 -17.39 11.62 8.27
CA THR A 121 -16.53 12.75 8.61
C THR A 121 -17.37 14.02 8.84
N TYR A 122 -18.33 14.29 7.95
CA TYR A 122 -19.29 15.37 8.17
C TYR A 122 -20.03 15.22 9.51
N LYS A 123 -20.61 14.05 9.77
CA LYS A 123 -21.35 13.77 11.03
C LYS A 123 -20.47 13.87 12.28
N SER A 124 -19.19 13.51 12.15
CA SER A 124 -18.23 13.59 13.27
C SER A 124 -17.99 15.01 13.73
N PHE A 125 -17.90 15.94 12.80
CA PHE A 125 -17.44 17.31 13.08
C PHE A 125 -18.53 18.38 13.00
N LYS A 126 -19.71 18.09 12.42
CA LYS A 126 -20.85 19.03 12.36
C LYS A 126 -21.20 19.57 13.74
N GLY A 127 -21.17 20.89 13.90
CA GLY A 127 -21.55 21.61 15.11
C GLY A 127 -20.49 21.61 16.24
N ILE A 128 -19.32 21.00 16.05
CA ILE A 128 -18.22 21.02 17.04
C ILE A 128 -16.94 21.70 16.53
N ILE A 129 -16.85 21.93 15.23
CA ILE A 129 -15.83 22.80 14.63
C ILE A 129 -16.53 23.85 13.75
N PRO A 130 -15.85 24.99 13.44
CA PRO A 130 -16.44 26.01 12.59
C PRO A 130 -16.83 25.46 11.21
N ALA A 131 -18.03 25.80 10.73
CA ALA A 131 -18.50 25.37 9.41
C ALA A 131 -17.61 25.92 8.28
N ALA A 132 -17.01 27.11 8.48
CA ALA A 132 -16.00 27.69 7.59
C ALA A 132 -14.71 26.85 7.48
N VAL A 133 -14.49 25.88 8.35
CA VAL A 133 -13.40 24.89 8.27
C VAL A 133 -13.91 23.59 7.66
N LEU A 134 -15.03 23.08 8.18
CA LEU A 134 -15.54 21.76 7.79
C LEU A 134 -15.96 21.71 6.31
N MET A 135 -16.73 22.71 5.85
CA MET A 135 -17.27 22.68 4.48
C MET A 135 -16.20 22.78 3.39
N PRO A 136 -15.25 23.74 3.46
CA PRO A 136 -14.14 23.77 2.51
C PRO A 136 -13.29 22.50 2.54
N SER A 137 -13.06 21.90 3.73
CA SER A 137 -12.31 20.63 3.83
C SER A 137 -13.00 19.49 3.09
N LEU A 138 -14.32 19.34 3.25
CA LEU A 138 -15.10 18.32 2.55
C LEU A 138 -15.16 18.56 1.05
N LEU A 139 -15.38 19.81 0.62
CA LEU A 139 -15.37 20.16 -0.81
C LEU A 139 -14.02 19.86 -1.46
N LEU A 140 -12.91 20.26 -0.82
CA LEU A 140 -11.56 19.95 -1.32
C LEU A 140 -11.32 18.44 -1.39
N ALA A 141 -11.72 17.68 -0.37
CA ALA A 141 -11.61 16.22 -0.39
C ALA A 141 -12.46 15.61 -1.52
N SER A 142 -13.66 16.16 -1.78
CA SER A 142 -14.59 15.67 -2.79
C SER A 142 -14.14 15.91 -4.24
N VAL A 143 -13.22 16.83 -4.46
CA VAL A 143 -12.65 17.10 -5.80
C VAL A 143 -11.20 16.63 -5.92
N CYS A 144 -10.63 16.01 -4.90
CA CYS A 144 -9.25 15.53 -4.92
C CYS A 144 -9.13 14.23 -5.73
N SER A 145 -8.59 14.31 -6.93
CA SER A 145 -8.42 13.17 -7.84
C SER A 145 -7.62 12.00 -7.25
N PHE A 146 -6.72 12.25 -6.30
CA PHE A 146 -5.95 11.19 -5.64
C PHE A 146 -6.84 10.22 -4.86
N ILE A 147 -7.87 10.73 -4.17
CA ILE A 147 -8.84 9.88 -3.45
C ILE A 147 -9.61 9.01 -4.43
N PHE A 148 -10.13 9.60 -5.51
CA PHE A 148 -11.01 8.91 -6.45
C PHE A 148 -10.25 8.01 -7.43
N PHE A 149 -8.98 8.24 -7.65
CA PHE A 149 -8.12 7.27 -8.33
C PHE A 149 -8.12 5.93 -7.59
N TYR A 150 -7.95 5.93 -6.27
CA TYR A 150 -8.00 4.70 -5.47
C TYR A 150 -9.42 4.21 -5.18
N ALA A 151 -10.45 5.04 -5.36
CA ALA A 151 -11.85 4.60 -5.38
C ALA A 151 -12.14 3.63 -6.52
N SER A 152 -11.34 3.67 -7.59
CA SER A 152 -11.49 2.82 -8.77
C SER A 152 -10.69 1.51 -8.71
N TYR A 153 -10.11 1.16 -7.55
CA TYR A 153 -9.38 -0.07 -7.34
C TYR A 153 -9.98 -0.89 -6.18
N THR A 154 -9.84 -2.21 -6.24
CA THR A 154 -10.17 -3.12 -5.14
C THR A 154 -9.03 -3.18 -4.13
N TYR A 155 -8.75 -2.02 -3.50
CA TYR A 155 -7.71 -1.86 -2.50
C TYR A 155 -8.29 -1.65 -1.10
N SER A 156 -7.49 -1.92 -0.08
CA SER A 156 -7.91 -1.76 1.33
C SER A 156 -8.03 -0.30 1.79
N GLU A 157 -7.48 0.66 1.05
CA GLU A 157 -7.46 2.09 1.41
C GLU A 157 -8.86 2.69 1.55
N PRO A 158 -9.82 2.48 0.62
CA PRO A 158 -11.19 2.99 0.77
C PRO A 158 -11.90 2.43 2.02
N LEU A 159 -11.76 1.14 2.31
CA LEU A 159 -12.31 0.55 3.52
C LEU A 159 -11.62 1.10 4.78
N PHE A 160 -10.31 1.35 4.72
CA PHE A 160 -9.59 1.96 5.82
C PHE A 160 -10.13 3.38 6.11
N MET A 161 -10.38 4.18 5.08
CA MET A 161 -11.00 5.51 5.25
C MET A 161 -12.37 5.40 5.92
N LEU A 162 -13.19 4.40 5.56
CA LEU A 162 -14.48 4.16 6.19
C LEU A 162 -14.35 3.74 7.66
N THR A 163 -13.50 2.75 7.97
CA THR A 163 -13.29 2.27 9.34
C THR A 163 -12.67 3.36 10.22
N GLN A 164 -11.76 4.17 9.68
CA GLN A 164 -11.23 5.36 10.32
C GLN A 164 -12.33 6.40 10.61
N ALA A 165 -13.19 6.69 9.64
CA ALA A 165 -14.29 7.64 9.82
C ALA A 165 -15.31 7.15 10.87
N LEU A 166 -15.57 5.84 10.92
CA LEU A 166 -16.40 5.23 11.99
C LEU A 166 -15.74 5.38 13.36
N PHE A 167 -14.45 5.09 13.48
CA PHE A 167 -13.70 5.27 14.71
C PHE A 167 -13.75 6.73 15.21
N VAL A 168 -13.46 7.68 14.31
CA VAL A 168 -13.51 9.13 14.61
C VAL A 168 -14.94 9.58 14.96
N TYR A 169 -15.96 9.04 14.29
CA TYR A 169 -17.35 9.33 14.58
C TYR A 169 -17.75 8.92 16.00
N PHE A 170 -17.45 7.69 16.39
CA PHE A 170 -17.77 7.22 17.74
C PHE A 170 -16.93 7.91 18.81
N PHE A 171 -15.65 8.17 18.53
CA PHE A 171 -14.83 8.97 19.42
C PHE A 171 -15.37 10.39 19.59
N SER A 172 -15.77 11.04 18.50
CA SER A 172 -16.41 12.34 18.53
C SER A 172 -17.70 12.32 19.36
N LYS A 173 -18.56 11.33 19.09
CA LYS A 173 -19.85 11.18 19.79
C LYS A 173 -19.68 10.99 21.29
N PHE A 174 -18.67 10.23 21.72
CA PHE A 174 -18.50 9.87 23.12
C PHE A 174 -17.63 10.87 23.90
N PHE A 175 -16.59 11.45 23.29
CA PHE A 175 -15.56 12.20 24.02
C PHE A 175 -15.35 13.64 23.55
N LEU A 176 -15.71 13.98 22.30
CA LEU A 176 -15.51 15.35 21.80
C LEU A 176 -16.74 16.26 21.93
N ARG A 177 -17.95 15.67 21.95
CA ARG A 177 -19.22 16.41 22.11
C ARG A 177 -19.61 16.64 23.56
N VAL A 178 -18.92 15.99 24.49
CA VAL A 178 -19.20 16.04 25.91
C VAL A 178 -17.91 16.47 26.62
N ASP A 179 -17.87 17.70 27.13
CA ASP A 179 -16.72 18.18 27.89
C ASP A 179 -16.57 17.41 29.19
N ASN A 180 -15.33 16.91 29.43
CA ASN A 180 -14.95 16.19 30.64
C ASN A 180 -15.92 15.08 31.05
N ALA A 181 -16.33 14.25 30.08
CA ALA A 181 -17.20 13.12 30.33
C ALA A 181 -16.62 12.22 31.45
N THR A 182 -17.19 12.30 32.63
CA THR A 182 -16.92 11.38 33.74
C THR A 182 -17.77 10.14 33.51
N TYR A 183 -17.24 9.19 32.74
CA TYR A 183 -17.90 7.91 32.54
C TYR A 183 -17.61 6.98 33.69
N THR A 184 -18.62 6.17 34.04
CA THR A 184 -18.47 5.07 34.99
C THR A 184 -18.42 3.77 34.23
N LEU A 185 -17.46 2.90 34.56
CA LEU A 185 -17.30 1.62 33.86
C LEU A 185 -18.59 0.78 33.93
N LYS A 186 -19.36 0.89 35.03
CA LYS A 186 -20.61 0.13 35.23
C LYS A 186 -21.69 0.45 34.17
N HIS A 187 -21.80 1.72 33.72
CA HIS A 187 -22.85 2.13 32.78
C HIS A 187 -22.34 2.40 31.37
N ASP A 188 -21.05 2.74 31.22
CA ASP A 188 -20.51 3.27 29.97
C ASP A 188 -19.51 2.34 29.28
N TRP A 189 -19.30 1.11 29.78
CA TRP A 189 -18.34 0.15 29.26
C TRP A 189 -18.52 -0.11 27.76
N LYS A 190 -19.77 -0.09 27.25
CA LYS A 190 -20.08 -0.28 25.82
C LYS A 190 -19.40 0.74 24.92
N LYS A 191 -19.22 2.00 25.38
CA LYS A 191 -18.58 3.06 24.61
C LYS A 191 -17.11 2.73 24.33
N TYR A 192 -16.42 2.19 25.34
CA TYR A 192 -15.02 1.77 25.21
C TYR A 192 -14.87 0.54 24.33
N LEU A 193 -15.76 -0.46 24.47
CA LEU A 193 -15.75 -1.66 23.62
C LEU A 193 -16.03 -1.31 22.16
N ILE A 194 -16.96 -0.38 21.87
CA ILE A 194 -17.20 0.10 20.50
C ILE A 194 -15.93 0.72 19.91
N LEU A 195 -15.22 1.55 20.67
CA LEU A 195 -13.95 2.12 20.22
C LEU A 195 -12.89 1.03 20.00
N GLY A 196 -12.80 0.06 20.91
CA GLY A 196 -11.93 -1.10 20.77
C GLY A 196 -12.23 -1.92 19.51
N ALA A 197 -13.52 -2.15 19.23
CA ALA A 197 -13.95 -2.88 18.04
C ALA A 197 -13.59 -2.14 16.73
N PHE A 198 -13.77 -0.82 16.67
CA PHE A 198 -13.36 -0.05 15.48
C PHE A 198 -11.85 0.11 15.38
N ALA A 199 -11.11 0.20 16.50
CA ALA A 199 -9.64 0.15 16.47
C ALA A 199 -9.15 -1.20 15.92
N LEU A 200 -9.76 -2.31 16.34
CA LEU A 200 -9.49 -3.64 15.78
C LEU A 200 -9.84 -3.69 14.29
N ALA A 201 -11.02 -3.21 13.89
CA ALA A 201 -11.44 -3.19 12.48
C ALA A 201 -10.46 -2.39 11.60
N MET A 202 -10.00 -1.23 12.07
CA MET A 202 -8.94 -0.46 11.40
C MET A 202 -7.65 -1.28 11.26
N GLY A 203 -7.19 -1.91 12.34
CA GLY A 203 -5.99 -2.75 12.35
C GLY A 203 -6.12 -3.98 11.44
N LEU A 204 -7.30 -4.62 11.40
CA LEU A 204 -7.60 -5.72 10.49
C LEU A 204 -7.77 -5.28 9.03
N THR A 205 -8.02 -4.00 8.77
CA THR A 205 -8.00 -3.45 7.41
C THR A 205 -6.56 -3.14 6.98
N ARG A 206 -5.80 -2.46 7.84
CA ARG A 206 -4.39 -2.12 7.64
C ARG A 206 -3.70 -2.02 8.99
N SER A 207 -2.51 -2.61 9.14
CA SER A 207 -1.76 -2.64 10.41
C SER A 207 -1.54 -1.26 11.05
N ILE A 208 -1.38 -0.20 10.24
CA ILE A 208 -1.25 1.18 10.71
C ILE A 208 -2.48 1.64 11.52
N GLY A 209 -3.62 1.02 11.34
CA GLY A 209 -4.85 1.32 12.10
C GLY A 209 -4.70 1.18 13.61
N TYR A 210 -3.81 0.30 14.07
CA TYR A 210 -3.52 0.17 15.50
C TYR A 210 -2.91 1.44 16.10
N ALA A 211 -2.23 2.27 15.33
CA ALA A 211 -1.70 3.57 15.78
C ALA A 211 -2.79 4.54 16.26
N ALA A 212 -4.05 4.34 15.84
CA ALA A 212 -5.19 5.13 16.33
C ALA A 212 -5.37 5.02 17.85
N VAL A 213 -5.04 3.86 18.45
CA VAL A 213 -5.08 3.66 19.89
C VAL A 213 -4.06 4.57 20.58
N GLY A 214 -2.84 4.68 20.00
CA GLY A 214 -1.80 5.60 20.49
C GLY A 214 -2.23 7.08 20.39
N ALA A 215 -2.93 7.43 19.30
CA ALA A 215 -3.45 8.80 19.13
C ALA A 215 -4.50 9.15 20.19
N VAL A 216 -5.43 8.25 20.48
CA VAL A 216 -6.44 8.42 21.55
C VAL A 216 -5.77 8.46 22.92
N ALA A 217 -4.80 7.58 23.18
CA ALA A 217 -4.05 7.57 24.41
C ALA A 217 -3.34 8.92 24.65
N LEU A 218 -2.64 9.43 23.63
CA LEU A 218 -1.99 10.74 23.70
C LEU A 218 -2.98 11.87 23.93
N TYR A 219 -4.13 11.84 23.27
CA TYR A 219 -5.19 12.84 23.48
C TYR A 219 -5.67 12.84 24.95
N PHE A 220 -5.95 11.66 25.52
CA PHE A 220 -6.38 11.57 26.91
C PHE A 220 -5.31 12.00 27.90
N ILE A 221 -4.03 11.71 27.63
CA ILE A 221 -2.89 12.19 28.43
C ILE A 221 -2.85 13.73 28.41
N VAL A 222 -2.91 14.34 27.22
CA VAL A 222 -2.89 15.82 27.05
C VAL A 222 -4.08 16.48 27.74
N LYS A 223 -5.23 15.78 27.81
CA LYS A 223 -6.44 16.27 28.49
C LYS A 223 -6.51 15.88 29.98
N GLY A 224 -5.54 15.16 30.52
CA GLY A 224 -5.54 14.66 31.91
C GLY A 224 -6.66 13.65 32.21
N GLN A 225 -7.18 12.97 31.20
CA GLN A 225 -8.33 12.05 31.33
C GLN A 225 -7.85 10.60 31.57
N TRP A 226 -7.12 10.36 32.65
CA TRP A 226 -6.47 9.10 32.96
C TRP A 226 -7.43 7.91 33.04
N LYS A 227 -8.64 8.08 33.55
CA LYS A 227 -9.67 7.01 33.62
C LYS A 227 -10.11 6.61 32.22
N ASN A 228 -10.36 7.58 31.33
CA ASN A 228 -10.73 7.28 29.95
C ASN A 228 -9.60 6.57 29.20
N LEU A 229 -8.35 6.98 29.45
CA LEU A 229 -7.16 6.30 28.92
C LEU A 229 -7.14 4.83 29.35
N LEU A 230 -7.20 4.56 30.67
CA LEU A 230 -7.14 3.20 31.20
C LEU A 230 -8.27 2.33 30.64
N TYR A 231 -9.51 2.80 30.68
CA TYR A 231 -10.66 2.05 30.21
C TYR A 231 -10.60 1.77 28.71
N THR A 232 -10.11 2.71 27.91
CA THR A 232 -9.89 2.50 26.47
C THR A 232 -8.83 1.43 26.22
N LEU A 233 -7.69 1.49 26.90
CA LEU A 233 -6.63 0.49 26.73
C LEU A 233 -7.08 -0.90 27.14
N VAL A 234 -7.79 -1.03 28.28
CA VAL A 234 -8.35 -2.30 28.72
C VAL A 234 -9.37 -2.84 27.72
N ALA A 235 -10.28 -1.98 27.24
CA ALA A 235 -11.29 -2.40 26.26
C ALA A 235 -10.67 -2.85 24.93
N VAL A 236 -9.67 -2.12 24.44
CA VAL A 236 -8.91 -2.52 23.25
C VAL A 236 -8.23 -3.88 23.46
N ALA A 237 -7.56 -4.08 24.61
CA ALA A 237 -6.94 -5.34 24.93
C ALA A 237 -7.94 -6.51 24.99
N VAL A 238 -9.10 -6.30 25.64
CA VAL A 238 -10.17 -7.31 25.72
C VAL A 238 -10.68 -7.66 24.32
N VAL A 239 -10.99 -6.68 23.49
CA VAL A 239 -11.49 -6.91 22.12
C VAL A 239 -10.44 -7.63 21.26
N PHE A 240 -9.18 -7.21 21.36
CA PHE A 240 -8.08 -7.85 20.63
C PHE A 240 -7.87 -9.30 21.08
N LEU A 241 -7.81 -9.57 22.37
CA LEU A 241 -7.65 -10.93 22.90
C LEU A 241 -8.84 -11.81 22.52
N ALA A 242 -10.07 -11.30 22.63
CA ALA A 242 -11.27 -12.03 22.21
C ALA A 242 -11.21 -12.41 20.72
N PHE A 243 -10.75 -11.49 19.87
CA PHE A 243 -10.55 -11.76 18.44
C PHE A 243 -9.46 -12.81 18.21
N GLN A 244 -8.33 -12.73 18.90
CA GLN A 244 -7.25 -13.72 18.75
C GLN A 244 -7.68 -15.12 19.20
N LEU A 245 -8.43 -15.21 20.30
CA LEU A 245 -9.00 -16.49 20.75
C LEU A 245 -10.01 -17.04 19.74
N PHE A 246 -10.91 -16.21 19.25
CA PHE A 246 -11.86 -16.59 18.20
C PHE A 246 -11.14 -17.08 16.94
N LYS A 247 -10.13 -16.33 16.46
CA LYS A 247 -9.32 -16.71 15.31
C LYS A 247 -8.62 -18.05 15.51
N LYS A 248 -8.03 -18.29 16.68
CA LYS A 248 -7.34 -19.54 17.01
C LYS A 248 -8.28 -20.76 17.02
N VAL A 249 -9.52 -20.56 17.44
CA VAL A 249 -10.54 -21.63 17.44
C VAL A 249 -11.05 -21.90 16.03
N VAL A 250 -11.38 -20.86 15.27
CA VAL A 250 -12.04 -21.00 13.96
C VAL A 250 -11.04 -21.29 12.84
N TRP A 251 -9.84 -20.70 12.90
CA TRP A 251 -8.77 -20.85 11.88
C TRP A 251 -7.43 -21.20 12.52
N PRO A 252 -7.27 -22.40 13.13
CA PRO A 252 -6.07 -22.75 13.91
C PRO A 252 -4.78 -22.77 13.07
N ALA A 253 -4.87 -23.13 11.79
CA ALA A 253 -3.73 -23.16 10.86
C ALA A 253 -3.40 -21.80 10.22
N SER A 254 -4.18 -20.74 10.51
CA SER A 254 -3.92 -19.43 9.91
C SER A 254 -2.73 -18.75 10.58
N GLY A 255 -1.70 -18.48 9.80
CA GLY A 255 -0.56 -17.67 10.22
C GLY A 255 -0.95 -16.22 10.59
N SER A 256 0.02 -15.45 11.07
CA SER A 256 -0.18 -14.01 11.24
C SER A 256 -0.26 -13.36 9.86
N ALA A 257 -1.34 -12.61 9.60
CA ALA A 257 -1.47 -11.82 8.37
C ALA A 257 -0.39 -10.71 8.27
N TYR A 258 0.21 -10.38 9.41
CA TYR A 258 1.27 -9.38 9.51
C TYR A 258 2.43 -9.95 10.32
N ASP A 259 3.55 -10.14 9.67
CA ASP A 259 4.81 -10.32 10.39
C ASP A 259 5.42 -8.94 10.67
N ILE A 260 5.39 -8.52 11.92
CA ILE A 260 5.95 -7.24 12.36
C ILE A 260 7.46 -7.16 12.05
N ARG A 261 8.14 -8.30 11.99
CA ARG A 261 9.57 -8.36 11.68
C ARG A 261 9.87 -7.78 10.31
N ASN A 262 9.03 -8.05 9.30
CA ASN A 262 9.23 -7.53 7.96
C ASN A 262 9.21 -5.99 7.93
N TYR A 263 8.34 -5.36 8.71
CA TYR A 263 8.28 -3.88 8.80
C TYR A 263 9.48 -3.29 9.54
N LEU A 264 10.04 -4.04 10.48
CA LEU A 264 11.22 -3.62 11.25
C LEU A 264 12.53 -4.06 10.61
N ALA A 265 12.51 -4.86 9.54
CA ALA A 265 13.69 -5.27 8.80
C ALA A 265 14.24 -4.11 7.93
N LYS A 266 15.52 -4.15 7.60
CA LYS A 266 16.15 -3.22 6.65
C LYS A 266 15.51 -3.28 5.27
N ASP A 267 15.14 -4.49 4.82
CA ASP A 267 14.36 -4.73 3.61
C ASP A 267 13.16 -5.62 3.94
N TYR A 268 11.95 -5.13 3.65
CA TYR A 268 10.71 -5.86 3.88
C TYR A 268 10.65 -7.22 3.16
N TYR A 269 11.25 -7.29 1.99
CA TYR A 269 11.23 -8.47 1.13
C TYR A 269 12.40 -9.41 1.35
N ASN A 270 13.42 -8.98 2.11
CA ASN A 270 14.63 -9.74 2.40
C ASN A 270 15.05 -9.62 3.86
N LEU A 271 14.54 -10.52 4.70
CA LEU A 271 14.85 -10.54 6.14
C LEU A 271 16.34 -10.85 6.45
N ASN A 272 17.07 -11.43 5.49
CA ASN A 272 18.50 -11.74 5.65
C ASN A 272 19.36 -10.46 5.74
N GLY A 273 18.83 -9.31 5.29
CA GLY A 273 19.48 -8.00 5.47
C GLY A 273 19.52 -7.51 6.92
N GLY A 274 18.90 -8.25 7.86
CA GLY A 274 18.84 -7.92 9.28
C GLY A 274 17.76 -6.91 9.64
N MET A 275 17.67 -6.62 10.94
CA MET A 275 16.72 -5.64 11.50
C MET A 275 17.26 -4.23 11.38
N GLU A 276 16.35 -3.25 11.27
CA GLU A 276 16.69 -1.84 11.24
C GLU A 276 17.21 -1.38 12.61
N ASP A 277 18.14 -0.47 12.60
CA ASP A 277 18.67 0.16 13.81
C ASP A 277 18.03 1.55 14.07
N LEU A 278 18.33 2.15 15.21
CA LEU A 278 17.76 3.46 15.55
C LEU A 278 18.14 4.57 14.54
N PRO A 279 19.39 4.69 14.07
CA PRO A 279 19.73 5.61 12.98
C PRO A 279 18.94 5.36 11.70
N GLY A 280 18.73 4.10 11.31
CA GLY A 280 17.95 3.74 10.13
C GLY A 280 16.49 4.15 10.25
N PHE A 281 15.86 4.00 11.42
CA PHE A 281 14.50 4.51 11.65
C PHE A 281 14.41 6.04 11.55
N TRP A 282 15.44 6.78 11.99
CA TRP A 282 15.52 8.24 11.79
C TRP A 282 15.67 8.60 10.31
N ILE A 283 16.45 7.86 9.55
CA ILE A 283 16.57 8.02 8.10
C ILE A 283 15.21 7.79 7.43
N ARG A 284 14.49 6.71 7.80
CA ARG A 284 13.12 6.46 7.30
C ARG A 284 12.18 7.60 7.63
N LEU A 285 12.15 8.07 8.87
CA LEU A 285 11.32 9.21 9.28
C LEU A 285 11.62 10.45 8.44
N ARG A 286 12.90 10.79 8.25
CA ARG A 286 13.35 11.92 7.43
C ARG A 286 12.90 11.77 5.98
N ASP A 287 13.24 10.67 5.35
CA ASP A 287 13.04 10.46 3.91
C ASP A 287 11.56 10.31 3.57
N ASN A 288 10.81 9.55 4.37
CA ASN A 288 9.36 9.46 4.22
C ASN A 288 8.68 10.82 4.45
N SER A 289 9.10 11.59 5.47
CA SER A 289 8.59 12.95 5.67
C SER A 289 8.82 13.83 4.45
N LEU A 290 10.02 13.79 3.87
CA LEU A 290 10.34 14.54 2.67
C LEU A 290 9.43 14.17 1.51
N VAL A 291 9.24 12.89 1.24
CA VAL A 291 8.41 12.40 0.13
C VAL A 291 6.92 12.66 0.37
N TYR A 292 6.40 12.18 1.50
CA TYR A 292 4.95 12.19 1.74
C TYR A 292 4.41 13.59 2.01
N LEU A 293 5.13 14.45 2.74
CA LEU A 293 4.65 15.80 3.04
C LEU A 293 4.92 16.77 1.90
N SER A 294 6.18 16.85 1.41
CA SER A 294 6.54 17.90 0.46
C SER A 294 6.20 17.60 -0.99
N ALA A 295 6.03 16.31 -1.35
CA ALA A 295 5.59 15.94 -2.69
C ALA A 295 4.11 15.55 -2.69
N PHE A 296 3.73 14.39 -2.13
CA PHE A 296 2.38 13.87 -2.27
C PHE A 296 1.30 14.74 -1.62
N LEU A 297 1.48 15.16 -0.35
CA LEU A 297 0.52 16.05 0.27
C LEU A 297 0.39 17.39 -0.46
N CYS A 298 1.52 17.97 -0.90
CA CYS A 298 1.49 19.24 -1.65
C CYS A 298 0.82 19.09 -3.04
N GLN A 299 0.94 17.93 -3.68
CA GLN A 299 0.19 17.64 -4.92
C GLN A 299 -1.31 17.51 -4.65
N MET A 300 -1.71 16.79 -3.58
CA MET A 300 -3.12 16.67 -3.18
C MET A 300 -3.74 18.02 -2.82
N LEU A 301 -2.98 18.88 -2.15
CA LEU A 301 -3.38 20.26 -1.83
C LEU A 301 -3.37 21.20 -3.05
N GLY A 302 -2.89 20.76 -4.20
CA GLY A 302 -2.75 21.58 -5.40
C GLY A 302 -1.63 22.63 -5.33
N VAL A 303 -0.80 22.60 -4.28
CA VAL A 303 0.36 23.51 -4.13
C VAL A 303 1.47 23.17 -5.12
N VAL A 304 1.58 21.89 -5.44
CA VAL A 304 2.51 21.37 -6.47
C VAL A 304 1.70 20.73 -7.58
N ARG A 305 2.10 20.99 -8.82
CA ARG A 305 1.46 20.39 -9.99
C ARG A 305 1.75 18.88 -10.01
N GLU A 306 0.73 18.11 -10.32
CA GLU A 306 0.86 16.69 -10.56
C GLU A 306 1.68 16.43 -11.83
N THR A 307 2.64 15.52 -11.73
CA THR A 307 3.44 15.02 -12.85
C THR A 307 3.00 13.58 -13.20
N PRO A 308 2.95 13.23 -14.52
CA PRO A 308 2.54 11.89 -14.96
C PRO A 308 3.50 10.76 -14.54
N SER A 309 4.75 11.08 -14.27
CA SER A 309 5.80 10.14 -13.87
C SER A 309 5.97 10.16 -12.35
N ASN A 310 6.50 9.06 -11.78
CA ASN A 310 6.91 8.98 -10.39
C ASN A 310 8.06 9.96 -10.02
N TRP A 311 8.32 10.94 -10.84
CA TRP A 311 9.28 12.00 -10.64
C TRP A 311 8.69 13.05 -9.69
N PHE A 312 8.68 12.71 -8.43
CA PHE A 312 8.42 13.70 -7.39
C PHE A 312 9.75 14.30 -6.93
N MET A 313 9.78 15.62 -6.79
CA MET A 313 10.93 16.33 -6.22
C MET A 313 10.63 16.62 -4.75
N PRO A 314 11.17 15.84 -3.80
CA PRO A 314 11.09 16.17 -2.39
C PRO A 314 11.76 17.53 -2.13
N SER A 315 11.23 18.27 -1.17
CA SER A 315 11.74 19.61 -0.83
C SER A 315 11.86 19.78 0.67
N VAL A 316 13.09 19.93 1.15
CA VAL A 316 13.36 20.19 2.56
C VAL A 316 12.65 21.45 3.09
N PRO A 317 12.69 22.61 2.39
CA PRO A 317 11.99 23.80 2.86
C PRO A 317 10.47 23.58 3.00
N ARG A 318 9.83 22.92 2.03
CA ARG A 318 8.40 22.63 2.11
C ARG A 318 8.06 21.72 3.30
N THR A 319 8.88 20.70 3.54
CA THR A 319 8.69 19.80 4.68
C THR A 319 8.81 20.55 6.01
N ILE A 320 9.83 21.40 6.15
CA ILE A 320 10.02 22.23 7.36
C ILE A 320 8.81 23.16 7.57
N ILE A 321 8.35 23.84 6.52
CA ILE A 321 7.18 24.72 6.60
C ILE A 321 5.95 23.95 7.10
N ILE A 322 5.70 22.74 6.59
CA ILE A 322 4.57 21.90 7.01
C ILE A 322 4.70 21.50 8.47
N TYR A 323 5.89 21.10 8.94
CA TYR A 323 6.11 20.75 10.34
C TYR A 323 5.94 21.97 11.26
N VAL A 324 6.52 23.09 10.91
CA VAL A 324 6.36 24.34 11.68
C VAL A 324 4.88 24.70 11.78
N PHE A 325 4.17 24.69 10.65
CA PHE A 325 2.74 24.97 10.62
C PHE A 325 1.93 23.96 11.45
N TYR A 326 2.27 22.69 11.40
CA TYR A 326 1.64 21.64 12.19
C TYR A 326 1.82 21.85 13.70
N PHE A 327 3.06 22.06 14.19
CA PHE A 327 3.31 22.21 15.62
C PHE A 327 2.76 23.52 16.18
N VAL A 328 2.89 24.63 15.44
CA VAL A 328 2.25 25.90 15.77
C VAL A 328 0.72 25.75 15.77
N GLY A 329 0.17 25.03 14.79
CA GLY A 329 -1.24 24.70 14.70
C GLY A 329 -1.73 23.93 15.93
N ILE A 330 -1.04 22.88 16.36
CA ILE A 330 -1.34 22.14 17.60
C ILE A 330 -1.36 23.10 18.81
N ALA A 331 -0.37 23.94 18.98
CA ALA A 331 -0.29 24.88 20.10
C ALA A 331 -1.48 25.86 20.11
N ILE A 332 -1.91 26.31 18.93
CA ILE A 332 -3.05 27.23 18.79
C ILE A 332 -4.37 26.53 19.12
N VAL A 333 -4.63 25.35 18.53
CA VAL A 333 -5.92 24.67 18.69
C VAL A 333 -6.06 24.00 20.07
N ALA A 334 -4.97 23.64 20.72
CA ALA A 334 -4.98 23.01 22.06
C ALA A 334 -5.80 23.78 23.09
N ARG A 335 -5.76 25.12 23.03
CA ARG A 335 -6.46 26.02 23.95
C ARG A 335 -7.82 26.49 23.45
N ARG A 336 -8.19 26.17 22.18
CA ARG A 336 -9.34 26.78 21.52
C ARG A 336 -10.40 25.79 21.05
N ASN A 337 -10.00 24.63 20.57
CA ASN A 337 -10.92 23.66 20.01
C ASN A 337 -10.41 22.23 20.24
N ALA A 338 -11.03 21.52 21.16
CA ALA A 338 -10.65 20.15 21.52
C ALA A 338 -10.82 19.15 20.35
N PRO A 339 -11.88 19.22 19.53
CA PRO A 339 -11.99 18.40 18.31
C PRO A 339 -10.83 18.58 17.33
N LEU A 340 -10.38 19.82 17.07
CA LEU A 340 -9.23 20.07 16.19
C LEU A 340 -7.92 19.61 16.83
N LEU A 341 -7.76 19.75 18.15
CA LEU A 341 -6.62 19.19 18.86
C LEU A 341 -6.56 17.67 18.70
N PHE A 342 -7.70 16.99 18.90
CA PHE A 342 -7.77 15.55 18.65
C PHE A 342 -7.39 15.20 17.21
N THR A 343 -7.95 15.91 16.23
CA THR A 343 -7.65 15.66 14.81
C THR A 343 -6.17 15.85 14.51
N GLY A 344 -5.55 16.90 15.05
CA GLY A 344 -4.12 17.14 14.91
C GLY A 344 -3.26 16.02 15.53
N ILE A 345 -3.55 15.63 16.77
CA ILE A 345 -2.86 14.52 17.45
C ILE A 345 -3.05 13.22 16.65
N TYR A 346 -4.28 12.93 16.21
CA TYR A 346 -4.60 11.73 15.46
C TYR A 346 -3.80 11.65 14.16
N VAL A 347 -3.85 12.68 13.34
CA VAL A 347 -3.10 12.75 12.08
C VAL A 347 -1.60 12.70 12.33
N GLY A 348 -1.11 13.40 13.35
CA GLY A 348 0.31 13.42 13.71
C GLY A 348 0.84 12.06 14.11
N VAL A 349 0.15 11.35 15.00
CA VAL A 349 0.56 10.01 15.45
C VAL A 349 0.54 9.00 14.31
N LEU A 350 -0.53 8.98 13.50
CA LEU A 350 -0.61 8.03 12.40
C LEU A 350 0.44 8.29 11.32
N ASN A 351 0.70 9.56 10.95
CA ASN A 351 1.76 9.88 10.01
C ASN A 351 3.15 9.59 10.59
N PHE A 352 3.39 9.90 11.86
CA PHE A 352 4.66 9.61 12.51
C PHE A 352 4.97 8.10 12.48
N VAL A 353 4.02 7.27 12.92
CA VAL A 353 4.19 5.81 12.87
C VAL A 353 4.37 5.33 11.43
N SER A 354 3.59 5.86 10.47
CA SER A 354 3.75 5.53 9.06
C SER A 354 5.16 5.85 8.57
N PHE A 355 5.68 7.04 8.85
CA PHE A 355 6.99 7.48 8.33
C PHE A 355 8.16 6.71 8.95
N VAL A 356 8.01 6.22 10.18
CA VAL A 356 9.02 5.37 10.82
C VAL A 356 9.00 3.95 10.28
N VAL A 357 7.81 3.40 10.03
CA VAL A 357 7.63 1.97 9.70
C VAL A 357 7.73 1.70 8.20
N LEU A 358 7.28 2.64 7.35
CA LEU A 358 7.29 2.44 5.90
C LEU A 358 8.72 2.36 5.33
N GLN A 359 8.91 1.42 4.43
CA GLN A 359 10.15 1.31 3.65
C GLN A 359 10.27 2.49 2.67
N ASN A 360 11.47 3.06 2.52
CA ASN A 360 11.72 4.19 1.62
C ASN A 360 11.41 3.87 0.15
N ILE A 361 11.51 2.58 -0.22
CA ILE A 361 11.19 2.09 -1.57
C ILE A 361 9.69 2.15 -1.90
N TRP A 362 8.81 2.34 -0.91
CA TRP A 362 7.35 2.32 -1.12
C TRP A 362 6.75 3.68 -1.42
N ALA A 363 7.49 4.68 -1.78
CA ALA A 363 7.03 6.03 -2.09
C ALA A 363 5.73 6.05 -2.95
N GLN A 364 4.57 5.89 -2.28
CA GLN A 364 3.25 5.77 -2.90
C GLN A 364 2.27 6.74 -2.24
N ASP A 365 1.61 7.57 -3.04
CA ASP A 365 0.66 8.59 -2.59
C ASP A 365 -0.53 8.01 -1.79
N ARG A 366 -0.94 6.75 -2.06
CA ARG A 366 -2.01 6.05 -1.34
C ARG A 366 -1.79 5.94 0.18
N LEU A 367 -0.54 5.98 0.62
CA LEU A 367 -0.19 5.78 2.03
C LEU A 367 -0.44 7.03 2.89
N ILE A 368 -0.54 8.23 2.31
CA ILE A 368 -0.94 9.47 3.00
C ILE A 368 -2.36 9.91 2.64
N MET A 369 -2.86 9.54 1.46
CA MET A 369 -4.18 9.89 0.97
C MET A 369 -5.30 9.50 1.95
N ILE A 370 -5.15 8.35 2.63
CA ILE A 370 -6.13 7.84 3.60
C ILE A 370 -6.40 8.78 4.78
N TYR A 371 -5.50 9.72 5.08
CA TYR A 371 -5.65 10.72 6.14
C TYR A 371 -6.08 12.08 5.62
N TYR A 372 -6.16 12.28 4.30
CA TYR A 372 -6.29 13.59 3.66
C TYR A 372 -7.49 14.42 4.16
N PRO A 373 -8.72 13.89 4.32
CA PRO A 373 -9.85 14.67 4.83
C PRO A 373 -9.59 15.23 6.25
N LEU A 374 -8.95 14.44 7.12
CA LEU A 374 -8.60 14.85 8.48
C LEU A 374 -7.42 15.83 8.50
N ILE A 375 -6.44 15.66 7.60
CA ILE A 375 -5.34 16.61 7.39
C ILE A 375 -5.92 17.98 7.00
N LEU A 376 -6.84 18.03 6.05
CA LEU A 376 -7.51 19.28 5.63
C LEU A 376 -8.23 19.95 6.79
N ILE A 377 -9.04 19.20 7.55
CA ILE A 377 -9.77 19.72 8.71
C ILE A 377 -8.79 20.34 9.72
N PHE A 378 -7.68 19.66 10.00
CA PHE A 378 -6.70 20.18 10.93
C PHE A 378 -5.97 21.42 10.39
N LEU A 379 -5.45 21.36 9.15
CA LEU A 379 -4.68 22.48 8.56
C LEU A 379 -5.55 23.74 8.40
N LEU A 380 -6.75 23.60 7.84
CA LEU A 380 -7.67 24.72 7.69
C LEU A 380 -8.17 25.25 9.04
N GLY A 381 -8.40 24.34 10.02
CA GLY A 381 -8.75 24.70 11.37
C GLY A 381 -7.64 25.47 12.08
N ALA A 382 -6.40 24.99 11.99
CA ALA A 382 -5.24 25.67 12.55
C ALA A 382 -5.07 27.08 11.95
N LEU A 383 -5.17 27.21 10.62
CA LEU A 383 -5.13 28.50 9.93
C LEU A 383 -6.27 29.43 10.36
N TYR A 384 -7.51 28.92 10.40
CA TYR A 384 -8.68 29.68 10.85
C TYR A 384 -8.44 30.28 12.25
N PHE A 385 -8.00 29.47 13.23
CA PHE A 385 -7.74 29.93 14.58
C PHE A 385 -6.46 30.77 14.71
N ALA A 386 -5.45 30.54 13.88
CA ALA A 386 -4.24 31.38 13.83
C ALA A 386 -4.58 32.83 13.42
N LEU A 387 -5.42 32.97 12.41
CA LEU A 387 -5.83 34.27 11.88
C LEU A 387 -6.94 34.94 12.73
N ASN A 388 -7.66 34.18 13.54
CA ASN A 388 -8.76 34.66 14.40
C ASN A 388 -8.25 35.07 15.80
N THR A 389 -7.20 35.91 15.90
CA THR A 389 -6.68 36.48 17.13
C THR A 389 -6.80 38.00 17.11
N LYS A 390 -6.75 38.65 18.27
CA LYS A 390 -6.79 40.14 18.35
C LYS A 390 -5.71 40.80 17.48
N ARG A 391 -4.52 40.18 17.36
CA ARG A 391 -3.40 40.70 16.58
C ARG A 391 -3.49 40.36 15.10
N SER A 392 -3.94 39.18 14.73
CA SER A 392 -3.94 38.64 13.35
C SER A 392 -5.21 38.92 12.57
N ARG A 393 -6.31 39.37 13.22
CA ARG A 393 -7.62 39.59 12.57
C ARG A 393 -7.61 40.56 11.38
N ARG A 394 -6.62 41.45 11.31
CA ARG A 394 -6.41 42.34 10.14
C ARG A 394 -6.06 41.55 8.89
N PHE A 395 -5.51 40.36 9.02
CA PHE A 395 -5.14 39.46 7.94
C PHE A 395 -6.24 38.47 7.58
N PHE A 396 -7.50 38.75 7.95
CA PHE A 396 -8.64 37.87 7.66
C PHE A 396 -8.69 37.42 6.20
N PHE A 397 -8.37 38.31 5.26
CA PHE A 397 -8.40 38.02 3.84
C PHE A 397 -7.48 36.85 3.42
N VAL A 398 -6.47 36.53 4.22
CA VAL A 398 -5.54 35.41 3.94
C VAL A 398 -6.29 34.08 3.93
N TYR A 399 -7.28 33.89 4.81
CA TYR A 399 -8.02 32.62 4.86
C TYR A 399 -8.76 32.31 3.55
N PRO A 400 -9.67 33.16 3.02
CA PRO A 400 -10.33 32.91 1.76
C PRO A 400 -9.36 32.87 0.56
N VAL A 401 -8.26 33.65 0.58
CA VAL A 401 -7.23 33.58 -0.47
C VAL A 401 -6.55 32.20 -0.49
N VAL A 402 -6.17 31.66 0.69
CA VAL A 402 -5.62 30.32 0.78
C VAL A 402 -6.63 29.27 0.28
N LEU A 403 -7.89 29.39 0.64
CA LEU A 403 -8.93 28.48 0.12
C LEU A 403 -9.00 28.52 -1.41
N LEU A 404 -9.00 29.72 -2.02
CA LEU A 404 -9.02 29.85 -3.49
C LEU A 404 -7.78 29.24 -4.15
N ILE A 405 -6.59 29.43 -3.57
CA ILE A 405 -5.36 28.80 -4.06
C ILE A 405 -5.46 27.28 -4.00
N LEU A 406 -5.88 26.72 -2.86
CA LEU A 406 -6.03 25.29 -2.69
C LEU A 406 -7.08 24.69 -3.64
N PHE A 407 -8.23 25.34 -3.79
CA PHE A 407 -9.27 24.92 -4.74
C PHE A 407 -8.75 24.98 -6.18
N GLY A 408 -8.16 26.11 -6.59
CA GLY A 408 -7.64 26.28 -7.95
C GLY A 408 -6.57 25.23 -8.29
N GLY A 409 -5.63 25.00 -7.37
CA GLY A 409 -4.57 24.00 -7.55
C GLY A 409 -5.11 22.56 -7.56
N THR A 410 -5.99 22.20 -6.62
CA THR A 410 -6.61 20.86 -6.57
C THR A 410 -7.43 20.60 -7.83
N LEU A 411 -8.25 21.56 -8.30
CA LEU A 411 -9.03 21.44 -9.52
C LEU A 411 -8.14 21.31 -10.76
N ASN A 412 -7.02 22.03 -10.82
CA ASN A 412 -6.05 21.90 -11.91
C ASN A 412 -5.43 20.50 -11.96
N ASN A 413 -4.98 19.97 -10.83
CA ASN A 413 -4.43 18.62 -10.74
C ASN A 413 -5.50 17.56 -11.09
N THR A 414 -6.72 17.76 -10.62
CA THR A 414 -7.86 16.91 -10.94
C THR A 414 -8.19 16.92 -12.43
N ARG A 415 -8.25 18.11 -13.05
CA ARG A 415 -8.44 18.23 -14.51
C ARG A 415 -7.39 17.44 -15.29
N LEU A 416 -6.12 17.49 -14.87
CA LEU A 416 -5.03 16.76 -15.52
C LEU A 416 -5.22 15.23 -15.41
N ARG A 417 -5.65 14.72 -14.25
CA ARG A 417 -5.93 13.29 -14.07
C ARG A 417 -7.18 12.85 -14.85
N VAL A 418 -8.29 13.55 -14.68
CA VAL A 418 -9.54 13.26 -15.40
C VAL A 418 -9.32 13.27 -16.92
N GLY A 419 -8.54 14.23 -17.44
CA GLY A 419 -8.18 14.27 -18.86
C GLY A 419 -7.43 13.05 -19.37
N ARG A 420 -6.77 12.29 -18.48
CA ARG A 420 -6.11 11.00 -18.83
C ARG A 420 -7.01 9.79 -18.62
N THR A 421 -7.83 9.78 -17.54
CA THR A 421 -8.64 8.61 -17.18
C THR A 421 -9.96 8.53 -17.93
N LEU A 422 -10.66 9.66 -18.13
CA LEU A 422 -11.97 9.67 -18.75
C LEU A 422 -11.99 9.17 -20.20
N PRO A 423 -11.03 9.50 -21.09
CA PRO A 423 -10.96 8.92 -22.43
C PRO A 423 -10.76 7.39 -22.41
N VAL A 424 -9.96 6.89 -21.45
CA VAL A 424 -9.77 5.43 -21.27
C VAL A 424 -11.07 4.76 -20.84
N LEU A 425 -11.80 5.34 -19.91
CA LEU A 425 -13.11 4.83 -19.48
C LEU A 425 -14.12 4.82 -20.64
N GLN A 426 -14.14 5.86 -21.45
CA GLN A 426 -15.01 5.94 -22.63
C GLN A 426 -14.72 4.80 -23.63
N GLN A 427 -13.43 4.54 -23.92
CA GLN A 427 -13.02 3.43 -24.78
C GLN A 427 -13.43 2.09 -24.19
N ASN A 428 -13.21 1.88 -22.89
CA ASN A 428 -13.53 0.61 -22.24
C ASN A 428 -15.02 0.30 -22.17
N LEU A 429 -15.89 1.30 -21.93
CA LEU A 429 -17.33 1.09 -21.71
C LEU A 429 -18.20 1.36 -22.93
N LEU A 430 -17.87 2.39 -23.73
CA LEU A 430 -18.74 2.84 -24.84
C LEU A 430 -18.28 2.31 -26.19
N LEU A 431 -16.98 2.17 -26.41
CA LEU A 431 -16.41 1.72 -27.69
C LEU A 431 -16.03 0.24 -27.69
N GLY A 432 -16.21 -0.46 -26.56
CA GLY A 432 -16.12 -1.91 -26.47
C GLY A 432 -14.70 -2.49 -26.46
N ASP A 433 -13.67 -1.67 -26.17
CA ASP A 433 -12.30 -2.16 -25.94
C ASP A 433 -11.97 -2.22 -24.45
N PRO A 434 -12.25 -3.33 -23.74
CA PRO A 434 -12.07 -3.42 -22.29
C PRO A 434 -10.60 -3.37 -21.84
N LEU A 435 -9.64 -3.53 -22.74
CA LEU A 435 -8.21 -3.51 -22.45
C LEU A 435 -7.53 -2.21 -22.86
N TYR A 436 -8.25 -1.27 -23.46
CA TYR A 436 -7.70 0.04 -23.81
C TYR A 436 -7.10 0.74 -22.56
N GLY A 437 -5.93 1.34 -22.73
CA GLY A 437 -5.18 1.94 -21.63
C GLY A 437 -4.09 1.03 -21.04
N PHE A 438 -4.11 -0.26 -21.34
CA PHE A 438 -2.94 -1.12 -21.16
C PHE A 438 -1.98 -1.00 -22.35
N THR A 439 -0.68 -1.17 -22.11
CA THR A 439 0.32 -1.29 -23.17
C THR A 439 0.15 -2.62 -23.92
N PRO A 440 0.63 -2.76 -25.16
CA PRO A 440 0.43 -3.95 -25.99
C PRO A 440 0.85 -5.26 -25.32
N ASP A 441 1.95 -5.27 -24.57
CA ASP A 441 2.42 -6.44 -23.79
C ASP A 441 1.37 -6.94 -22.79
N TRP A 442 0.74 -6.04 -22.03
CA TRP A 442 -0.32 -6.40 -21.08
C TRP A 442 -1.60 -6.84 -21.78
N GLN A 443 -1.97 -6.16 -22.87
CA GLN A 443 -3.15 -6.58 -23.66
C GLN A 443 -2.97 -7.99 -24.23
N ASN A 444 -1.80 -8.27 -24.82
CA ASN A 444 -1.47 -9.56 -25.41
C ASN A 444 -1.43 -10.66 -24.35
N PHE A 445 -0.87 -10.35 -23.18
CA PHE A 445 -0.84 -11.25 -22.02
C PHE A 445 -2.23 -11.63 -21.53
N ILE A 446 -3.14 -10.67 -21.39
CA ILE A 446 -4.51 -10.94 -20.95
C ILE A 446 -5.28 -11.73 -22.01
N LYS A 447 -5.16 -11.36 -23.30
CA LYS A 447 -5.77 -12.12 -24.42
C LYS A 447 -5.25 -13.55 -24.48
N ALA A 448 -3.94 -13.76 -24.27
CA ALA A 448 -3.33 -15.09 -24.19
C ALA A 448 -3.88 -15.88 -22.99
N SER A 449 -3.96 -15.25 -21.81
CA SER A 449 -4.55 -15.88 -20.61
C SER A 449 -6.00 -16.32 -20.84
N GLN A 450 -6.83 -15.45 -21.45
CA GLN A 450 -8.21 -15.75 -21.76
C GLN A 450 -8.35 -16.85 -22.81
N TRP A 451 -7.49 -16.86 -23.82
CA TRP A 451 -7.51 -17.88 -24.85
C TRP A 451 -7.12 -19.25 -24.30
N ILE A 452 -6.00 -19.34 -23.58
CA ILE A 452 -5.52 -20.62 -23.03
C ILE A 452 -6.50 -21.17 -21.98
N ALA A 453 -7.14 -20.32 -21.19
CA ALA A 453 -8.15 -20.74 -20.22
C ALA A 453 -9.36 -21.42 -20.88
N LYS A 454 -9.70 -21.08 -22.14
CA LYS A 454 -10.80 -21.67 -22.91
C LYS A 454 -10.39 -22.89 -23.72
N ASN A 455 -9.14 -22.98 -24.15
CA ASN A 455 -8.70 -23.97 -25.15
C ASN A 455 -7.81 -25.08 -24.58
N ALA A 456 -7.19 -24.90 -23.42
CA ALA A 456 -6.43 -25.95 -22.77
C ALA A 456 -7.34 -26.95 -22.04
N GLU A 457 -6.83 -28.15 -21.86
CA GLU A 457 -7.48 -29.22 -21.10
C GLU A 457 -7.88 -28.72 -19.69
N LYS A 458 -9.01 -29.22 -19.14
CA LYS A 458 -9.56 -28.70 -17.87
C LYS A 458 -8.61 -28.80 -16.68
N ASP A 459 -7.82 -29.85 -16.64
CA ASP A 459 -6.84 -30.17 -15.59
C ASP A 459 -5.43 -29.66 -15.90
N ALA A 460 -5.21 -29.05 -17.09
CA ALA A 460 -3.90 -28.55 -17.47
C ALA A 460 -3.42 -27.43 -16.54
N MET A 461 -2.19 -27.57 -16.05
CA MET A 461 -1.51 -26.59 -15.24
C MET A 461 -0.82 -25.55 -16.15
N ILE A 462 -1.18 -24.28 -15.97
CA ILE A 462 -0.71 -23.17 -16.80
C ILE A 462 0.13 -22.22 -15.98
N VAL A 463 1.34 -21.96 -16.44
CA VAL A 463 2.26 -20.99 -15.81
C VAL A 463 2.06 -19.60 -16.40
N SER A 464 1.99 -18.61 -15.52
CA SER A 464 1.84 -17.21 -15.88
C SER A 464 2.76 -16.32 -15.04
N ARG A 465 3.26 -15.22 -15.61
CA ARG A 465 4.08 -14.23 -14.89
C ARG A 465 3.30 -13.49 -13.80
N LYS A 466 2.00 -13.31 -14.02
CA LYS A 466 1.06 -12.69 -13.08
C LYS A 466 -0.14 -13.61 -12.88
N PRO A 467 0.04 -14.74 -12.17
CA PRO A 467 -1.02 -15.75 -12.04
C PRO A 467 -2.31 -15.18 -11.44
N SER A 468 -2.23 -14.36 -10.40
CA SER A 468 -3.41 -13.73 -9.78
C SER A 468 -4.22 -12.92 -10.79
N MET A 469 -3.55 -12.19 -11.70
CA MET A 469 -4.24 -11.42 -12.74
C MET A 469 -4.89 -12.34 -13.79
N SER A 470 -4.16 -13.37 -14.25
CA SER A 470 -4.72 -14.37 -15.17
C SER A 470 -5.95 -15.04 -14.56
N MET A 471 -5.92 -15.40 -13.26
CA MET A 471 -7.05 -16.01 -12.55
C MET A 471 -8.26 -15.07 -12.49
N VAL A 472 -8.07 -13.79 -12.17
CA VAL A 472 -9.17 -12.81 -12.08
C VAL A 472 -9.83 -12.57 -13.43
N TYR A 473 -9.06 -12.52 -14.53
CA TYR A 473 -9.64 -12.33 -15.87
C TYR A 473 -10.26 -13.58 -16.49
N THR A 474 -9.96 -14.77 -15.96
CA THR A 474 -10.36 -16.03 -16.60
C THR A 474 -11.22 -16.93 -15.73
N GLY A 475 -11.17 -16.78 -14.41
CA GLY A 475 -11.76 -17.71 -13.45
C GLY A 475 -11.06 -19.07 -13.37
N ARG A 476 -9.92 -19.26 -14.06
CA ARG A 476 -9.16 -20.52 -14.09
C ARG A 476 -7.88 -20.39 -13.28
N ASN A 477 -7.43 -21.51 -12.72
CA ASN A 477 -6.19 -21.55 -11.96
C ASN A 477 -4.95 -21.40 -12.84
N PHE A 478 -4.04 -20.56 -12.44
CA PHE A 478 -2.71 -20.37 -12.99
C PHE A 478 -1.69 -20.44 -11.85
N THR A 479 -0.47 -20.81 -12.19
CA THR A 479 0.62 -20.83 -11.22
C THR A 479 1.80 -19.97 -11.67
N GLY A 480 2.70 -19.63 -10.76
CA GLY A 480 3.98 -18.99 -11.06
C GLY A 480 5.11 -19.99 -11.04
N LEU A 481 6.24 -19.63 -11.65
CA LEU A 481 7.49 -20.35 -11.46
C LEU A 481 8.35 -19.65 -10.42
N PRO A 482 9.12 -20.37 -9.61
CA PRO A 482 10.15 -19.78 -8.77
C PRO A 482 11.18 -19.04 -9.64
N ALA A 483 11.79 -17.99 -9.11
CA ALA A 483 12.82 -17.24 -9.83
C ALA A 483 14.04 -18.12 -10.16
N SER A 484 14.32 -19.08 -9.30
CA SER A 484 15.38 -20.11 -9.41
C SER A 484 14.98 -21.29 -8.52
N LEU A 485 15.53 -22.45 -8.78
CA LEU A 485 15.42 -23.59 -7.87
C LEU A 485 16.42 -23.41 -6.72
N THR A 486 16.12 -23.97 -5.56
CA THR A 486 17.02 -23.97 -4.40
C THR A 486 17.51 -25.38 -4.14
N VAL A 487 18.80 -25.50 -3.90
CA VAL A 487 19.46 -26.77 -3.61
C VAL A 487 20.43 -26.61 -2.43
N PRO A 488 20.75 -27.69 -1.71
CA PRO A 488 21.80 -27.63 -0.69
C PRO A 488 23.14 -27.18 -1.28
N ALA A 489 23.96 -26.48 -0.50
CA ALA A 489 25.26 -25.96 -0.95
C ALA A 489 26.23 -27.06 -1.47
N ASP A 490 26.13 -28.26 -0.92
CA ASP A 490 26.92 -29.40 -1.35
C ASP A 490 26.77 -29.76 -2.85
N THR A 491 25.63 -29.30 -3.46
CA THR A 491 25.40 -29.47 -4.90
C THR A 491 26.46 -28.77 -5.75
N LEU A 492 27.11 -27.70 -5.23
CA LEU A 492 28.22 -27.03 -5.93
C LEU A 492 29.40 -27.93 -6.18
N LEU A 493 29.60 -28.96 -5.36
CA LEU A 493 30.73 -29.92 -5.51
C LEU A 493 30.64 -30.75 -6.80
N TYR A 494 29.43 -30.92 -7.38
CA TYR A 494 29.28 -31.61 -8.67
C TYR A 494 30.00 -30.89 -9.82
N LEU A 495 30.23 -29.56 -9.69
CA LEU A 495 30.98 -28.80 -10.68
C LEU A 495 32.46 -29.17 -10.78
N LYS A 496 33.00 -29.90 -9.82
CA LYS A 496 34.39 -30.42 -9.83
C LYS A 496 34.56 -31.61 -10.77
N GLY A 497 33.48 -32.27 -11.16
CA GLY A 497 33.53 -33.49 -11.99
C GLY A 497 33.90 -33.24 -13.46
N ASP A 498 33.69 -32.02 -13.98
CA ASP A 498 34.00 -31.67 -15.37
C ASP A 498 35.39 -31.04 -15.47
N THR A 499 36.34 -31.78 -15.97
CA THR A 499 37.75 -31.33 -16.09
C THR A 499 37.99 -30.35 -17.24
N SER A 500 37.03 -30.22 -18.18
CA SER A 500 37.10 -29.28 -19.30
C SER A 500 36.68 -27.87 -18.92
N LEU A 501 35.90 -27.76 -17.84
CA LEU A 501 35.37 -26.51 -17.33
C LEU A 501 36.03 -26.13 -15.98
N VAL A 502 36.03 -24.84 -15.68
CA VAL A 502 36.47 -24.31 -14.39
C VAL A 502 35.37 -23.41 -13.85
N SER A 503 35.03 -23.61 -12.57
CA SER A 503 34.05 -22.79 -11.88
C SER A 503 34.74 -21.66 -11.14
N VAL A 504 34.24 -20.43 -11.33
CA VAL A 504 34.67 -19.23 -10.64
C VAL A 504 33.48 -18.71 -9.81
N VAL A 505 33.69 -18.53 -8.53
CA VAL A 505 32.71 -17.90 -7.65
C VAL A 505 33.11 -16.43 -7.51
N ALA A 506 32.23 -15.53 -7.95
CA ALA A 506 32.52 -14.11 -7.99
C ALA A 506 31.38 -13.27 -7.34
N ASP A 507 31.72 -12.08 -6.88
CA ASP A 507 30.75 -11.09 -6.35
C ASP A 507 29.72 -10.74 -7.42
N ALA A 508 28.44 -10.89 -7.08
CA ALA A 508 27.32 -10.61 -7.97
C ALA A 508 27.00 -9.13 -8.16
N SER A 509 27.65 -8.23 -7.45
CA SER A 509 27.36 -6.78 -7.50
C SER A 509 27.80 -6.08 -8.80
N HIS A 510 28.66 -6.72 -9.59
CA HIS A 510 29.29 -6.14 -10.79
C HIS A 510 28.58 -6.50 -12.11
N GLY A 511 27.44 -7.20 -12.06
CA GLY A 511 26.68 -7.58 -13.26
C GLY A 511 27.24 -8.84 -13.95
N ALA A 512 26.67 -9.14 -15.13
CA ALA A 512 27.07 -10.30 -15.93
C ALA A 512 28.35 -9.99 -16.74
N MET A 513 29.28 -10.93 -16.72
CA MET A 513 30.52 -10.86 -17.51
C MET A 513 30.32 -11.51 -18.89
N SER A 514 31.00 -11.03 -19.91
CA SER A 514 30.86 -11.54 -21.28
C SER A 514 31.43 -12.96 -21.43
N GLY A 515 30.70 -13.82 -22.14
CA GLY A 515 31.15 -15.19 -22.43
C GLY A 515 30.95 -16.22 -21.30
N GLU A 516 30.24 -15.84 -20.24
CA GLU A 516 29.99 -16.68 -19.06
C GLU A 516 28.73 -17.53 -19.17
N VAL A 517 28.71 -18.66 -18.51
CA VAL A 517 27.50 -19.42 -18.22
C VAL A 517 27.23 -19.35 -16.72
N LEU A 518 26.26 -18.54 -16.35
CA LEU A 518 25.77 -18.46 -14.96
C LEU A 518 25.15 -19.83 -14.58
N ARG A 519 25.71 -20.50 -13.58
CA ARG A 519 25.19 -21.76 -13.06
C ARG A 519 24.39 -21.58 -11.78
N TYR A 520 24.90 -20.81 -10.83
CA TYR A 520 24.35 -20.72 -9.49
C TYR A 520 24.43 -19.31 -8.98
N ILE A 521 23.43 -18.94 -8.14
CA ILE A 521 23.48 -17.73 -7.30
C ILE A 521 23.52 -18.19 -5.85
N ILE A 522 24.50 -17.73 -5.11
CA ILE A 522 24.69 -17.99 -3.69
C ILE A 522 24.19 -16.76 -2.92
N THR A 523 23.17 -16.94 -2.08
CA THR A 523 22.68 -15.89 -1.19
C THR A 523 22.91 -16.36 0.24
N PRO A 524 24.05 -16.00 0.88
CA PRO A 524 24.39 -16.46 2.21
C PRO A 524 23.49 -15.85 3.30
N ILE A 525 23.27 -16.58 4.40
CA ILE A 525 22.60 -16.06 5.60
C ILE A 525 23.50 -15.01 6.26
N GLU A 526 24.80 -15.26 6.30
CA GLU A 526 25.85 -14.35 6.67
C GLU A 526 26.62 -13.94 5.41
N ARG A 527 27.49 -12.95 5.49
CA ARG A 527 28.30 -12.53 4.34
C ARG A 527 29.29 -13.60 3.95
N LEU A 528 29.41 -13.87 2.66
CA LEU A 528 30.41 -14.77 2.11
C LEU A 528 31.75 -14.03 1.95
N THR A 529 32.88 -14.66 2.28
CA THR A 529 34.19 -14.07 2.08
C THR A 529 34.82 -14.67 0.79
N LEU A 530 35.08 -13.81 -0.20
CA LEU A 530 35.73 -14.18 -1.46
C LEU A 530 37.03 -13.38 -1.58
N GLY A 531 38.17 -14.07 -1.71
CA GLY A 531 39.47 -13.39 -1.85
C GLY A 531 39.76 -12.36 -0.74
N GLY A 532 39.29 -12.59 0.50
CA GLY A 532 39.44 -11.69 1.63
C GLY A 532 38.47 -10.53 1.69
N LYS A 533 37.51 -10.43 0.77
CA LYS A 533 36.42 -9.41 0.77
C LYS A 533 35.10 -10.07 1.11
N GLU A 534 34.29 -9.40 1.95
CA GLU A 534 32.93 -9.82 2.25
C GLU A 534 31.96 -9.41 1.14
N VAL A 535 31.20 -10.38 0.61
CA VAL A 535 30.20 -10.16 -0.42
C VAL A 535 28.82 -10.63 0.05
N PRO A 536 27.75 -9.87 -0.23
CA PRO A 536 26.39 -10.21 0.19
C PRO A 536 25.74 -11.29 -0.69
N VAL A 537 26.14 -11.37 -1.96
CA VAL A 537 25.64 -12.33 -2.96
C VAL A 537 26.78 -12.69 -3.90
N ALA A 538 26.96 -13.96 -4.18
CA ALA A 538 27.94 -14.44 -5.15
C ALA A 538 27.26 -15.19 -6.29
N CYS A 539 27.90 -15.20 -7.46
CA CYS A 539 27.52 -16.00 -8.62
C CYS A 539 28.58 -17.00 -8.92
N VAL A 540 28.19 -18.23 -9.33
CA VAL A 540 29.08 -19.24 -9.81
C VAL A 540 28.97 -19.30 -11.33
N TYR A 541 30.08 -19.05 -11.98
CA TYR A 541 30.23 -19.10 -13.44
C TYR A 541 31.10 -20.27 -13.84
N THR A 542 30.84 -20.87 -15.00
CA THR A 542 31.71 -21.89 -15.58
C THR A 542 32.31 -21.39 -16.89
N TYR A 543 33.62 -21.59 -17.02
CA TYR A 543 34.37 -21.18 -18.19
C TYR A 543 35.17 -22.38 -18.74
N PRO A 544 35.41 -22.44 -20.07
CA PRO A 544 36.41 -23.33 -20.61
C PRO A 544 37.76 -23.05 -19.93
N ARG A 545 38.49 -24.12 -19.59
CA ARG A 545 39.77 -23.99 -18.87
C ARG A 545 40.80 -23.11 -19.60
N GLN A 546 40.75 -23.08 -20.92
CA GLN A 546 41.62 -22.24 -21.74
C GLN A 546 41.35 -20.73 -21.59
N ASP A 547 40.13 -20.35 -21.28
CA ASP A 547 39.71 -18.94 -21.19
C ASP A 547 39.93 -18.35 -19.78
N LEU A 548 40.20 -19.22 -18.79
CA LEU A 548 40.34 -18.83 -17.38
C LEU A 548 41.35 -17.69 -17.15
N PRO A 549 42.56 -17.68 -17.72
CA PRO A 549 43.51 -16.61 -17.47
C PRO A 549 43.01 -15.24 -17.89
N LEU A 550 42.29 -15.14 -19.00
CA LEU A 550 41.70 -13.89 -19.49
C LEU A 550 40.59 -13.41 -18.57
N VAL A 551 39.73 -14.34 -18.13
CA VAL A 551 38.61 -14.05 -17.22
C VAL A 551 39.13 -13.54 -15.87
N LEU A 552 40.15 -14.17 -15.29
CA LEU A 552 40.70 -13.72 -14.02
C LEU A 552 41.37 -12.35 -14.14
N GLN A 553 42.05 -12.08 -15.24
CA GLN A 553 42.64 -10.77 -15.51
C GLN A 553 41.54 -9.68 -15.61
N GLU A 554 40.42 -9.99 -16.28
CA GLU A 554 39.28 -9.04 -16.36
C GLU A 554 38.63 -8.78 -14.99
N MET A 555 38.44 -9.83 -14.17
CA MET A 555 37.92 -9.70 -12.81
C MET A 555 38.82 -8.83 -11.92
N GLU A 556 40.15 -9.03 -12.01
CA GLU A 556 41.13 -8.24 -11.27
C GLU A 556 41.10 -6.76 -11.70
N GLN A 557 41.04 -6.50 -13.01
CA GLN A 557 40.94 -5.13 -13.56
C GLN A 557 39.66 -4.39 -13.10
N GLN A 558 38.58 -5.15 -12.98
CA GLN A 558 37.30 -4.59 -12.50
C GLN A 558 37.17 -4.57 -10.96
N GLY A 559 38.16 -5.11 -10.24
CA GLY A 559 38.16 -5.17 -8.77
C GLY A 559 37.12 -6.12 -8.19
N VAL A 560 36.63 -7.08 -8.97
CA VAL A 560 35.64 -8.09 -8.58
C VAL A 560 36.28 -9.07 -7.60
N ALA A 561 35.64 -9.31 -6.47
CA ALA A 561 36.08 -10.36 -5.53
C ALA A 561 35.69 -11.73 -6.08
N TYR A 562 36.62 -12.66 -6.15
CA TYR A 562 36.38 -14.02 -6.65
C TYR A 562 37.18 -15.09 -5.91
N THR A 563 36.81 -16.35 -6.07
CA THR A 563 37.54 -17.53 -5.64
C THR A 563 37.31 -18.70 -6.60
N LEU A 564 38.31 -19.60 -6.69
CA LEU A 564 38.22 -20.87 -7.38
C LEU A 564 37.98 -22.05 -6.41
N ASP A 565 38.04 -21.76 -5.10
CA ASP A 565 37.90 -22.76 -4.05
C ASP A 565 36.43 -23.01 -3.71
N LEU A 566 35.84 -24.01 -4.38
CA LEU A 566 34.46 -24.42 -4.13
C LEU A 566 34.26 -25.06 -2.74
N ASP A 567 35.29 -25.70 -2.17
CA ASP A 567 35.18 -26.35 -0.88
C ASP A 567 35.08 -25.32 0.22
N ASP A 568 35.87 -24.24 0.13
CA ASP A 568 35.76 -23.11 1.07
C ASP A 568 34.39 -22.47 0.97
N VAL A 569 33.89 -22.19 -0.24
CA VAL A 569 32.55 -21.64 -0.47
C VAL A 569 31.47 -22.53 0.13
N VAL A 570 31.52 -23.84 -0.11
CA VAL A 570 30.55 -24.79 0.46
C VAL A 570 30.67 -24.84 1.98
N ALA A 571 31.87 -24.79 2.54
CA ALA A 571 32.06 -24.74 4.00
C ALA A 571 31.44 -23.49 4.65
N GLN A 572 31.60 -22.33 4.01
CA GLN A 572 30.97 -21.10 4.45
C GLN A 572 29.44 -21.15 4.28
N CYS A 573 28.95 -21.91 3.29
CA CYS A 573 27.56 -21.98 2.89
C CYS A 573 26.76 -23.16 3.49
N ARG A 574 27.31 -23.97 4.40
CA ARG A 574 26.68 -25.21 4.93
C ARG A 574 25.26 -25.06 5.52
N LYS A 575 24.80 -23.85 5.78
CA LYS A 575 23.46 -23.56 6.32
C LYS A 575 22.56 -22.85 5.31
N ILE A 576 22.86 -22.88 4.02
CA ILE A 576 22.21 -22.02 3.03
C ILE A 576 21.75 -22.83 1.83
N ASP A 577 20.61 -22.42 1.27
CA ASP A 577 20.16 -22.88 -0.02
C ASP A 577 20.84 -22.07 -1.13
N VAL A 578 21.37 -22.78 -2.12
CA VAL A 578 21.96 -22.22 -3.33
C VAL A 578 20.90 -22.20 -4.43
N ARG A 579 20.75 -21.08 -5.10
CA ARG A 579 19.84 -20.94 -6.24
C ARG A 579 20.52 -21.47 -7.51
N ILE A 580 19.81 -22.31 -8.26
CA ILE A 580 20.33 -22.98 -9.45
C ILE A 580 19.51 -22.64 -10.70
N TYR A 581 20.16 -22.56 -11.84
CA TYR A 581 19.59 -22.40 -13.18
C TYR A 581 19.94 -23.61 -14.11
N ASP A 582 19.97 -24.79 -13.56
CA ASP A 582 20.27 -26.00 -14.31
C ASP A 582 19.04 -26.45 -15.14
N PRO A 583 19.19 -26.62 -16.48
CA PRO A 583 18.09 -27.01 -17.35
C PRO A 583 17.43 -28.34 -16.98
N ASP A 584 18.20 -29.34 -16.51
CA ASP A 584 17.67 -30.64 -16.15
C ASP A 584 16.77 -30.54 -14.91
N MET A 585 17.24 -29.81 -13.92
CA MET A 585 16.44 -29.59 -12.70
C MET A 585 15.22 -28.73 -12.99
N MET A 586 15.36 -27.73 -13.87
CA MET A 586 14.22 -26.91 -14.31
C MET A 586 13.17 -27.73 -15.04
N LEU A 587 13.58 -28.60 -15.96
CA LEU A 587 12.69 -29.50 -16.70
C LEU A 587 12.00 -30.48 -15.74
N ARG A 588 12.80 -31.12 -14.85
CA ARG A 588 12.27 -32.02 -13.81
C ARG A 588 11.22 -31.31 -12.95
N PHE A 589 11.48 -30.06 -12.53
CA PHE A 589 10.53 -29.26 -11.78
C PHE A 589 9.22 -29.07 -12.54
N LEU A 590 9.26 -28.77 -13.85
CA LEU A 590 8.05 -28.64 -14.66
C LEU A 590 7.25 -29.95 -14.70
N HIS A 591 7.91 -31.11 -14.85
CA HIS A 591 7.25 -32.42 -14.85
C HIS A 591 6.66 -32.79 -13.48
N GLU A 592 7.42 -32.62 -12.39
CA GLU A 592 6.95 -32.90 -11.02
C GLU A 592 5.72 -32.09 -10.64
N HIS A 593 5.65 -30.83 -11.10
CA HIS A 593 4.51 -29.95 -10.89
C HIS A 593 3.43 -30.04 -11.99
N LYS A 594 3.57 -31.01 -12.91
CA LYS A 594 2.61 -31.28 -14.01
C LYS A 594 2.32 -30.04 -14.84
N ILE A 595 3.31 -29.20 -15.08
CA ILE A 595 3.16 -28.00 -15.91
C ILE A 595 2.98 -28.42 -17.36
N ASN A 596 1.88 -27.93 -17.99
CA ASN A 596 1.56 -28.23 -19.38
C ASN A 596 1.85 -27.04 -20.29
N TYR A 597 1.63 -25.82 -19.81
CA TYR A 597 1.74 -24.61 -20.61
C TYR A 597 2.47 -23.49 -19.89
N LEU A 598 3.24 -22.71 -20.65
CA LEU A 598 3.90 -21.49 -20.20
C LEU A 598 3.44 -20.28 -21.02
N LEU A 599 3.05 -19.19 -20.36
CA LEU A 599 2.79 -17.91 -21.02
C LEU A 599 4.06 -17.06 -20.99
N LEU A 600 4.65 -16.88 -22.14
CA LEU A 600 5.89 -16.12 -22.32
C LEU A 600 5.56 -14.68 -22.70
N ALA A 601 5.56 -13.78 -21.74
CA ALA A 601 5.21 -12.37 -21.93
C ALA A 601 6.25 -11.44 -21.29
N GLN A 602 6.57 -10.36 -21.99
CA GLN A 602 7.55 -9.34 -21.57
C GLN A 602 6.82 -8.16 -20.88
N LEU A 603 6.27 -8.39 -19.70
CA LEU A 603 5.42 -7.39 -19.04
C LEU A 603 6.23 -6.22 -18.48
N ARG A 604 6.00 -5.02 -18.98
CA ARG A 604 6.60 -3.77 -18.48
C ARG A 604 5.94 -3.33 -17.18
N ILE A 605 6.73 -3.05 -16.17
CA ILE A 605 6.24 -2.49 -14.90
C ILE A 605 5.96 -0.99 -15.05
N ASP A 606 6.82 -0.29 -15.78
CA ASP A 606 6.69 1.15 -16.07
C ASP A 606 6.37 1.35 -17.56
N PRO A 607 5.12 1.73 -17.89
CA PRO A 607 4.70 1.94 -19.29
C PRO A 607 5.48 3.04 -20.01
N THR A 608 6.13 3.96 -19.28
CA THR A 608 6.89 5.06 -19.85
C THR A 608 8.31 4.66 -20.28
N ARG A 609 8.81 3.52 -19.79
CA ARG A 609 10.12 3.00 -20.13
C ARG A 609 10.05 2.11 -21.37
N ASN A 610 10.45 2.67 -22.49
CA ASN A 610 10.53 1.98 -23.79
C ASN A 610 11.83 1.19 -23.97
N THR A 611 12.49 0.78 -22.91
CA THR A 611 13.83 0.20 -22.98
C THR A 611 13.81 -1.31 -22.80
N GLY A 612 14.01 -2.03 -23.88
CA GLY A 612 14.45 -3.43 -23.89
C GLY A 612 13.37 -4.48 -23.60
N GLN A 613 13.75 -5.71 -23.81
CA GLN A 613 12.95 -6.88 -23.49
C GLN A 613 12.98 -7.14 -21.99
N TYR A 614 11.80 -7.26 -21.36
CA TYR A 614 11.71 -7.63 -19.95
C TYR A 614 11.74 -9.16 -19.80
N ILE A 615 12.94 -9.67 -19.65
CA ILE A 615 13.18 -11.10 -19.37
C ILE A 615 12.74 -11.39 -17.93
N ASN A 616 11.89 -12.38 -17.76
CA ASN A 616 11.46 -12.86 -16.46
C ASN A 616 11.87 -14.32 -16.25
N ASN A 617 11.52 -14.88 -15.09
CA ASN A 617 11.84 -16.26 -14.76
C ASN A 617 11.28 -17.28 -15.76
N ILE A 618 10.09 -17.05 -16.33
CA ILE A 618 9.48 -17.98 -17.32
C ILE A 618 10.34 -18.02 -18.59
N HIS A 619 10.85 -16.87 -19.06
CA HIS A 619 11.78 -16.83 -20.18
C HIS A 619 13.06 -17.63 -19.90
N ARG A 620 13.60 -17.54 -18.68
CA ARG A 620 14.79 -18.31 -18.30
C ARG A 620 14.53 -19.81 -18.34
N TYR A 621 13.40 -20.28 -17.82
CA TYR A 621 13.01 -21.67 -17.92
C TYR A 621 12.90 -22.11 -19.39
N ALA A 622 12.13 -21.36 -20.19
CA ALA A 622 11.94 -21.70 -21.60
C ALA A 622 13.29 -21.74 -22.36
N TRP A 623 14.12 -20.72 -22.21
CA TRP A 623 15.38 -20.62 -22.96
C TRP A 623 16.45 -21.61 -22.51
N PHE A 624 16.68 -21.79 -21.22
CA PHE A 624 17.69 -22.71 -20.73
C PHE A 624 17.31 -24.15 -21.03
N ILE A 625 16.04 -24.51 -20.89
CA ILE A 625 15.57 -25.87 -21.26
C ILE A 625 15.67 -26.05 -22.77
N SER A 626 15.18 -25.12 -23.60
CA SER A 626 15.25 -25.24 -25.07
C SER A 626 16.70 -25.28 -25.61
N ALA A 627 17.64 -24.60 -24.96
CA ALA A 627 19.04 -24.63 -25.36
C ALA A 627 19.66 -26.03 -25.22
N LYS A 628 19.23 -26.79 -24.20
CA LYS A 628 19.71 -28.17 -23.98
C LYS A 628 18.82 -29.22 -24.64
N TYR A 629 17.54 -28.98 -24.70
CA TYR A 629 16.51 -29.88 -25.22
C TYR A 629 15.70 -29.18 -26.34
N PRO A 630 16.26 -29.05 -27.56
CA PRO A 630 15.52 -28.47 -28.69
C PRO A 630 14.24 -29.27 -28.97
N GLY A 631 13.11 -28.56 -29.11
CA GLY A 631 11.81 -29.21 -29.35
C GLY A 631 11.03 -29.59 -28.09
N CYS A 632 11.57 -29.38 -26.90
CA CYS A 632 10.86 -29.61 -25.64
C CYS A 632 9.58 -28.72 -25.49
N PHE A 633 9.57 -27.58 -26.14
CA PHE A 633 8.40 -26.70 -26.19
C PHE A 633 7.90 -26.50 -27.60
N GLU A 634 6.57 -26.55 -27.75
CA GLU A 634 5.86 -26.21 -28.98
C GLU A 634 5.12 -24.87 -28.79
N THR A 635 5.30 -23.94 -29.73
CA THR A 635 4.52 -22.68 -29.72
C THR A 635 3.12 -22.97 -30.26
N VAL A 636 2.13 -22.97 -29.36
CA VAL A 636 0.72 -23.24 -29.71
C VAL A 636 0.09 -22.01 -30.35
N LYS A 637 0.36 -20.82 -29.82
CA LYS A 637 -0.22 -19.57 -30.31
C LYS A 637 0.58 -18.35 -29.84
N THR A 638 0.63 -17.34 -30.72
CA THR A 638 1.22 -16.03 -30.39
C THR A 638 0.16 -14.95 -30.49
N PHE A 639 0.13 -14.05 -29.51
CA PHE A 639 -0.76 -12.88 -29.46
C PHE A 639 0.05 -11.61 -29.63
N GLY A 640 -0.33 -10.81 -30.66
CA GLY A 640 0.32 -9.55 -30.99
C GLY A 640 1.58 -9.72 -31.81
N THR A 641 1.87 -8.72 -32.64
CA THR A 641 3.12 -8.60 -33.43
C THR A 641 4.11 -7.67 -32.76
N SER A 642 3.61 -6.65 -32.03
CA SER A 642 4.40 -5.80 -31.18
C SER A 642 4.29 -6.29 -29.74
N GLU A 643 5.40 -6.58 -29.07
CA GLU A 643 5.45 -7.08 -27.69
C GLU A 643 4.59 -8.35 -27.50
N PRO A 644 4.92 -9.44 -28.21
CA PRO A 644 4.08 -10.63 -28.26
C PRO A 644 4.01 -11.35 -26.92
N CYS A 645 2.89 -12.05 -26.72
CA CYS A 645 2.75 -13.10 -25.71
C CYS A 645 2.63 -14.45 -26.40
N GLU A 646 3.55 -15.36 -26.15
CA GLU A 646 3.58 -16.70 -26.71
C GLU A 646 3.06 -17.71 -25.69
N ILE A 647 2.27 -18.67 -26.18
CA ILE A 647 1.80 -19.81 -25.42
C ILE A 647 2.65 -21.00 -25.85
N LEU A 648 3.50 -21.46 -24.93
CA LEU A 648 4.33 -22.65 -25.12
C LEU A 648 3.68 -23.86 -24.45
N LYS A 649 3.58 -24.97 -25.17
CA LYS A 649 3.18 -26.28 -24.64
C LYS A 649 4.46 -27.09 -24.35
N LEU A 650 4.53 -27.70 -23.18
CA LEU A 650 5.57 -28.68 -22.85
C LEU A 650 5.18 -30.00 -23.53
N VAL A 651 6.06 -30.53 -24.42
CA VAL A 651 5.77 -31.69 -25.26
C VAL A 651 6.50 -32.95 -24.74
N GLN A 652 7.64 -32.79 -24.06
CA GLN A 652 8.48 -33.89 -23.54
C GLN A 652 8.60 -33.86 -22.03
#